data_66b4387967aeff52a863ec9127712ab0
#
_entry.id   66b4387967aeff52a863ec9127712ab0
#
_cell.length_a   1.000
_cell.length_b   1.000
_cell.length_c   1.000
_cell.angle_alpha   90.00
_cell.angle_beta   90.00
_cell.angle_gamma   90.00
#
_symmetry.space_group_name_H-M   'P 1'
#
loop_
_entity.id
_entity.type
_entity.pdbx_description
1 polymer ?
#
loop_
_entity_poly.entity_id
_entity_poly.type
_entity_poly.pdbx_seq_one_letter_code
_entity_poly.pdbx_strand_id
1 'polypeptide(L)'
;MMIKRQIYPENTPLADALAKWMEVLSSQGLLQPLAGETISVDDALGRITAEAVAARSSSPTYHASAMDGVAVRSADTLGTSETSPKQLKIGRDALFVDTGDPLPAEMDAVIMIEDVDQTGEAVIEIIAPATPYQHVRTLGEDIVATELILPENHKIRPMDMGAMLAGGVTEISVRRSPVVEVVPTGDELVQPGSDVTEGKIIEFNSRILCGQIREWGGRAIRSEIVRDDLEVLKTHILSALDRSDLVVINAGSSAGKQDYTVHALRELGEVFVHGINIRPGKPVILGLVKGKPVVGIPGYPVSAVLTLDLFVKPVIYAMQGLSMPEPEVVKALLSRPVASALGQEEFLRVKVGVVGENLIATPISRGAGMLMSLVRADGIIRVPPLSEGIAPRQHVTVHLIRSRREIEKTLVCIGSHDNSLDILANLLKKRYPEMSLSSAHVGSMGGLLAVKRGEAHLAGTHLLDEESGEYNVPFVRRLLPDRKIVLVNLVYRQQGFVVQKGNPKGITVVQDLCRKDVTFINRQKGSGTRLLTDKHLRESGVDPAVVRGYEREEYTHMGVASAVAGGTADTGVGILTAAIALDLDFVPLARERYDFVIPLEFYETEGMERLLGILREDQAFKSILQGLGGYEMSDMGRVMYEG
;
A
#
# COMPACT_ATOMS: atom_id res chain seq x y z
N MET A 1 40.90 2.44 -21.39
CA MET A 1 41.42 2.33 -20.01
C MET A 1 40.54 1.32 -19.26
N MET A 2 41.06 0.17 -18.82
CA MET A 2 40.24 -0.82 -18.08
C MET A 2 39.93 -0.25 -16.72
N ILE A 3 38.65 0.08 -16.45
CA ILE A 3 38.19 0.50 -15.13
C ILE A 3 38.30 -0.73 -14.21
N LYS A 4 39.16 -0.66 -13.20
CA LYS A 4 39.27 -1.69 -12.16
C LYS A 4 37.91 -1.82 -11.47
N ARG A 5 37.39 -3.07 -11.34
CA ARG A 5 36.25 -3.39 -10.49
C ARG A 5 36.51 -2.84 -9.06
N GLN A 6 35.92 -1.72 -8.72
CA GLN A 6 35.79 -1.33 -7.31
C GLN A 6 34.48 -1.95 -6.77
N ILE A 7 34.65 -3.10 -6.14
CA ILE A 7 33.61 -3.70 -5.30
C ILE A 7 33.45 -2.76 -4.11
N TYR A 8 32.29 -2.16 -3.94
CA TYR A 8 31.86 -1.25 -2.86
C TYR A 8 32.92 -1.00 -1.78
N PRO A 9 33.62 0.14 -1.76
CA PRO A 9 34.70 0.33 -0.81
C PRO A 9 34.23 0.48 0.63
N GLU A 10 32.95 0.85 0.88
CA GLU A 10 32.43 1.10 2.22
C GLU A 10 31.02 0.51 2.34
N ASN A 11 30.89 -0.58 3.07
CA ASN A 11 29.59 -1.07 3.53
C ASN A 11 29.17 -0.26 4.77
N THR A 12 28.72 0.98 4.57
CA THR A 12 28.36 1.90 5.66
C THR A 12 27.11 1.38 6.39
N PRO A 13 27.09 1.26 7.71
CA PRO A 13 25.88 0.99 8.47
C PRO A 13 24.79 2.03 8.16
N LEU A 14 23.51 1.59 8.12
CA LEU A 14 22.41 2.48 7.75
C LEU A 14 22.32 3.72 8.64
N ALA A 15 22.47 3.55 9.95
CA ALA A 15 22.40 4.66 10.91
C ALA A 15 23.49 5.70 10.64
N ASP A 16 24.71 5.25 10.34
CA ASP A 16 25.85 6.13 10.07
C ASP A 16 25.66 6.85 8.72
N ALA A 17 25.14 6.15 7.70
CA ALA A 17 24.85 6.74 6.40
C ALA A 17 23.76 7.82 6.49
N LEU A 18 22.68 7.56 7.25
CA LEU A 18 21.61 8.53 7.50
C LEU A 18 22.14 9.74 8.29
N ALA A 19 22.89 9.51 9.37
CA ALA A 19 23.46 10.59 10.18
C ALA A 19 24.38 11.48 9.34
N LYS A 20 25.31 10.89 8.61
CA LYS A 20 26.23 11.62 7.71
C LYS A 20 25.49 12.40 6.64
N TRP A 21 24.47 11.80 6.01
CA TRP A 21 23.65 12.45 4.99
C TRP A 21 22.94 13.69 5.55
N MET A 22 22.24 13.54 6.66
CA MET A 22 21.50 14.64 7.28
C MET A 22 22.44 15.73 7.80
N GLU A 23 23.61 15.38 8.36
CA GLU A 23 24.64 16.32 8.80
C GLU A 23 25.17 17.17 7.65
N VAL A 24 25.54 16.52 6.53
CA VAL A 24 26.03 17.23 5.33
C VAL A 24 24.97 18.17 4.80
N LEU A 25 23.74 17.73 4.63
CA LEU A 25 22.66 18.58 4.13
C LEU A 25 22.34 19.74 5.09
N SER A 26 22.36 19.49 6.39
CA SER A 26 22.14 20.51 7.43
C SER A 26 23.24 21.57 7.41
N SER A 27 24.53 21.17 7.33
CA SER A 27 25.67 22.08 7.28
C SER A 27 25.67 22.99 6.05
N GLN A 28 25.07 22.57 4.97
CA GLN A 28 24.90 23.35 3.73
C GLN A 28 23.57 24.14 3.69
N GLY A 29 22.75 24.09 4.76
CA GLY A 29 21.46 24.78 4.82
C GLY A 29 20.36 24.17 3.95
N LEU A 30 20.56 22.94 3.41
CA LEU A 30 19.64 22.28 2.46
C LEU A 30 18.43 21.64 3.12
N LEU A 31 18.39 21.58 4.45
CA LEU A 31 17.25 21.10 5.24
C LEU A 31 16.38 22.25 5.77
N GLN A 32 16.66 23.49 5.38
CA GLN A 32 15.81 24.62 5.76
C GLN A 32 14.54 24.62 4.91
N PRO A 33 13.41 25.07 5.49
CA PRO A 33 12.17 25.26 4.74
C PRO A 33 12.41 26.16 3.53
N LEU A 34 11.86 25.78 2.38
CA LEU A 34 11.97 26.54 1.15
C LEU A 34 11.26 27.89 1.26
N ALA A 35 11.67 28.86 0.44
CA ALA A 35 11.05 30.18 0.39
C ALA A 35 9.54 30.11 0.11
N GLY A 36 8.81 31.10 0.61
CA GLY A 36 7.37 31.24 0.34
C GLY A 36 7.11 31.68 -1.10
N GLU A 37 5.96 31.26 -1.61
CA GLU A 37 5.34 31.79 -2.84
C GLU A 37 3.90 32.20 -2.52
N THR A 38 3.42 33.29 -3.13
CA THR A 38 2.05 33.76 -2.92
C THR A 38 1.11 33.04 -3.89
N ILE A 39 0.03 32.48 -3.37
CA ILE A 39 -1.01 31.81 -4.15
C ILE A 39 -2.39 32.24 -3.67
N SER A 40 -3.40 32.00 -4.51
CA SER A 40 -4.82 32.11 -4.10
C SER A 40 -5.14 31.09 -3.01
N VAL A 41 -6.01 31.46 -2.08
CA VAL A 41 -6.55 30.53 -1.07
C VAL A 41 -7.27 29.35 -1.74
N ASP A 42 -7.89 29.56 -2.91
CA ASP A 42 -8.57 28.49 -3.65
C ASP A 42 -7.61 27.37 -4.10
N ASP A 43 -6.33 27.68 -4.33
CA ASP A 43 -5.29 26.73 -4.72
C ASP A 43 -4.45 26.22 -3.53
N ALA A 44 -4.81 26.59 -2.30
CA ALA A 44 -4.00 26.36 -1.13
C ALA A 44 -4.14 24.99 -0.48
N LEU A 45 -5.12 24.19 -0.87
CA LEU A 45 -5.39 22.89 -0.25
C LEU A 45 -4.15 21.99 -0.24
N GLY A 46 -3.77 21.52 0.96
CA GLY A 46 -2.62 20.62 1.15
C GLY A 46 -1.25 21.29 1.05
N ARG A 47 -1.20 22.60 0.73
CA ARG A 47 0.04 23.40 0.78
C ARG A 47 0.40 23.72 2.24
N ILE A 48 1.61 24.20 2.45
CA ILE A 48 2.14 24.49 3.78
C ILE A 48 2.32 26.00 3.92
N THR A 49 1.79 26.61 4.99
CA THR A 49 1.96 28.04 5.26
C THR A 49 3.44 28.41 5.42
N ALA A 50 3.89 29.44 4.70
CA ALA A 50 5.27 29.95 4.82
C ALA A 50 5.41 31.00 5.94
N GLU A 51 4.29 31.56 6.39
CA GLU A 51 4.19 32.53 7.47
C GLU A 51 2.85 32.39 8.17
N ALA A 52 2.72 32.99 9.35
CA ALA A 52 1.48 33.01 10.10
C ALA A 52 0.41 33.81 9.34
N VAL A 53 -0.81 33.30 9.30
CA VAL A 53 -1.95 33.93 8.63
C VAL A 53 -2.87 34.54 9.67
N ALA A 54 -3.02 35.87 9.66
CA ALA A 54 -3.94 36.58 10.53
C ALA A 54 -5.17 37.09 9.76
N ALA A 55 -6.29 37.18 10.43
CA ALA A 55 -7.53 37.72 9.88
C ALA A 55 -7.36 39.19 9.48
N ARG A 56 -7.85 39.56 8.31
CA ARG A 56 -7.89 40.95 7.84
C ARG A 56 -9.21 41.65 8.17
N SER A 57 -10.27 40.86 8.36
CA SER A 57 -11.59 41.33 8.75
C SER A 57 -12.20 40.39 9.78
N SER A 58 -13.14 40.91 10.57
CA SER A 58 -13.92 40.08 11.50
C SER A 58 -15.02 39.32 10.75
N SER A 59 -15.43 38.18 11.29
CA SER A 59 -16.54 37.38 10.79
C SER A 59 -17.48 37.02 12.00
N PRO A 60 -18.78 37.34 11.95
CA PRO A 60 -19.45 38.23 10.98
C PRO A 60 -18.89 39.65 10.99
N THR A 61 -19.06 40.37 9.87
CA THR A 61 -18.61 41.79 9.72
C THR A 61 -19.58 42.80 10.30
N TYR A 62 -20.74 42.35 10.79
CA TYR A 62 -21.81 43.13 11.40
C TYR A 62 -22.59 42.26 12.38
N HIS A 63 -23.40 42.88 13.24
CA HIS A 63 -24.37 42.15 14.04
C HIS A 63 -25.49 41.64 13.16
N ALA A 64 -25.73 40.35 13.15
CA ALA A 64 -26.72 39.68 12.32
C ALA A 64 -27.77 38.97 13.16
N SER A 65 -29.00 38.86 12.64
CA SER A 65 -29.99 37.98 13.24
C SER A 65 -29.54 36.52 13.14
N ALA A 66 -29.61 35.79 14.25
CA ALA A 66 -29.36 34.36 14.29
C ALA A 66 -30.58 33.50 13.93
N MET A 67 -31.80 34.12 13.98
CA MET A 67 -33.07 33.45 13.75
C MET A 67 -34.00 34.35 12.94
N ASP A 68 -34.99 33.77 12.30
CA ASP A 68 -36.10 34.49 11.70
C ASP A 68 -36.99 35.01 12.82
N GLY A 69 -37.36 36.27 12.77
CA GLY A 69 -38.13 36.85 13.85
C GLY A 69 -38.26 38.36 13.79
N VAL A 70 -38.27 39.00 14.94
CA VAL A 70 -38.37 40.46 15.05
C VAL A 70 -37.20 41.00 15.86
N ALA A 71 -36.46 41.93 15.29
CA ALA A 71 -35.46 42.71 16.00
C ALA A 71 -36.15 43.74 16.90
N VAL A 72 -35.68 43.88 18.13
CA VAL A 72 -36.23 44.77 19.17
C VAL A 72 -35.11 45.43 19.99
N ARG A 73 -35.39 46.50 20.68
CA ARG A 73 -34.57 46.97 21.81
C ARG A 73 -34.92 46.13 23.04
N SER A 74 -33.98 45.37 23.56
CA SER A 74 -34.19 44.52 24.74
C SER A 74 -34.78 45.29 25.93
N ALA A 75 -34.32 46.53 26.14
CA ALA A 75 -34.85 47.42 27.20
C ALA A 75 -36.35 47.68 27.06
N ASP A 76 -36.86 47.73 25.83
CA ASP A 76 -38.30 47.96 25.59
C ASP A 76 -39.13 46.69 25.85
N THR A 77 -38.54 45.55 26.07
CA THR A 77 -39.22 44.28 26.38
C THR A 77 -39.29 43.98 27.87
N LEU A 78 -38.63 44.80 28.70
CA LEU A 78 -38.58 44.59 30.17
C LEU A 78 -39.95 44.61 30.79
N GLY A 79 -40.21 43.70 31.76
CA GLY A 79 -41.44 43.53 32.45
C GLY A 79 -42.53 42.75 31.71
N THR A 80 -42.24 42.25 30.52
CA THR A 80 -43.17 41.40 29.79
C THR A 80 -43.25 40.02 30.43
N SER A 81 -44.45 39.45 30.50
CA SER A 81 -44.70 38.09 30.97
C SER A 81 -46.03 37.58 30.37
N GLU A 82 -46.31 36.29 30.48
CA GLU A 82 -47.57 35.68 30.03
C GLU A 82 -48.78 36.37 30.65
N THR A 83 -48.69 36.87 31.89
CA THR A 83 -49.77 37.60 32.59
C THR A 83 -49.75 39.09 32.30
N SER A 84 -48.69 39.61 31.65
CA SER A 84 -48.55 41.03 31.32
C SER A 84 -47.86 41.11 29.93
N PRO A 85 -48.56 40.70 28.87
CA PRO A 85 -47.98 40.74 27.50
C PRO A 85 -47.79 42.21 27.08
N LYS A 86 -46.83 42.40 26.13
CA LYS A 86 -46.50 43.74 25.65
C LYS A 86 -46.70 43.83 24.14
N GLN A 87 -47.39 44.90 23.73
CA GLN A 87 -47.60 45.22 22.33
C GLN A 87 -46.49 46.12 21.81
N LEU A 88 -45.91 45.75 20.69
CA LEU A 88 -44.84 46.46 19.95
C LEU A 88 -45.36 46.83 18.56
N LYS A 89 -45.08 48.07 18.12
CA LYS A 89 -45.46 48.54 16.76
C LYS A 89 -44.39 48.18 15.77
N ILE A 90 -44.77 47.46 14.73
CA ILE A 90 -43.90 47.15 13.61
C ILE A 90 -43.48 48.45 12.92
N GLY A 91 -42.19 48.53 12.52
CA GLY A 91 -41.59 49.69 11.89
C GLY A 91 -41.07 50.78 12.86
N ARG A 92 -41.38 50.67 14.18
CA ARG A 92 -40.91 51.59 15.22
C ARG A 92 -40.24 50.86 16.39
N ASP A 93 -40.96 49.92 16.98
CA ASP A 93 -40.54 49.23 18.21
C ASP A 93 -39.99 47.83 17.86
N ALA A 94 -40.39 47.30 16.72
CA ALA A 94 -40.00 46.00 16.20
C ALA A 94 -39.83 46.04 14.67
N LEU A 95 -38.83 45.32 14.13
CA LEU A 95 -38.61 45.15 12.71
C LEU A 95 -38.45 43.66 12.39
N PHE A 96 -39.15 43.17 11.37
CA PHE A 96 -38.96 41.80 10.89
C PHE A 96 -37.54 41.63 10.34
N VAL A 97 -36.91 40.55 10.68
CA VAL A 97 -35.56 40.14 10.21
C VAL A 97 -35.57 38.66 9.92
N ASP A 98 -34.89 38.30 8.86
CA ASP A 98 -34.58 36.92 8.55
C ASP A 98 -33.18 36.55 9.06
N THR A 99 -32.92 35.26 9.20
CA THR A 99 -31.60 34.76 9.60
C THR A 99 -30.49 35.28 8.66
N GLY A 100 -29.51 35.96 9.24
CA GLY A 100 -28.40 36.58 8.53
C GLY A 100 -28.59 38.06 8.18
N ASP A 101 -29.80 38.61 8.33
CA ASP A 101 -30.03 40.04 8.11
C ASP A 101 -29.23 40.92 9.09
N PRO A 102 -28.73 42.07 8.63
CA PRO A 102 -28.11 43.04 9.52
C PRO A 102 -29.08 43.50 10.63
N LEU A 103 -28.62 43.46 11.85
CA LEU A 103 -29.43 43.98 12.96
C LEU A 103 -29.54 45.51 12.82
N PRO A 104 -30.77 46.08 12.87
CA PRO A 104 -30.95 47.54 12.81
C PRO A 104 -30.17 48.24 13.91
N ALA A 105 -29.56 49.40 13.63
CA ALA A 105 -28.59 50.08 14.49
C ALA A 105 -29.06 50.38 15.93
N GLU A 106 -30.35 50.56 16.14
CA GLU A 106 -30.94 50.84 17.45
C GLU A 106 -31.48 49.61 18.18
N MET A 107 -31.36 48.42 17.58
CA MET A 107 -31.87 47.17 18.13
C MET A 107 -30.72 46.27 18.59
N ASP A 108 -30.94 45.54 19.67
CA ASP A 108 -29.92 44.74 20.33
C ASP A 108 -30.35 43.29 20.66
N ALA A 109 -31.56 42.90 20.24
CA ALA A 109 -32.06 41.55 20.43
C ALA A 109 -33.03 41.14 19.30
N VAL A 110 -33.17 39.83 19.12
CA VAL A 110 -34.17 39.23 18.20
C VAL A 110 -35.03 38.26 18.99
N ILE A 111 -36.36 38.39 18.82
CA ILE A 111 -37.33 37.42 19.32
C ILE A 111 -37.70 36.53 18.15
N MET A 112 -37.67 35.20 18.34
CA MET A 112 -37.99 34.23 17.27
C MET A 112 -39.44 34.43 16.80
N ILE A 113 -39.71 34.18 15.55
CA ILE A 113 -41.04 34.36 14.95
C ILE A 113 -42.10 33.51 15.65
N GLU A 114 -41.70 32.34 16.20
CA GLU A 114 -42.58 31.42 16.94
C GLU A 114 -43.02 31.98 18.30
N ASP A 115 -42.28 32.96 18.85
CA ASP A 115 -42.55 33.60 20.15
C ASP A 115 -43.27 34.95 19.99
N VAL A 116 -43.79 35.23 18.78
CA VAL A 116 -44.44 36.50 18.44
C VAL A 116 -45.86 36.26 17.96
N ASP A 117 -46.84 36.86 18.59
CA ASP A 117 -48.23 36.86 18.14
C ASP A 117 -48.56 38.15 17.37
N GLN A 118 -49.02 38.02 16.12
CA GLN A 118 -49.45 39.16 15.34
C GLN A 118 -50.90 39.48 15.63
N THR A 119 -51.13 40.54 16.43
CA THR A 119 -52.47 40.96 16.89
C THR A 119 -53.15 41.99 16.01
N GLY A 120 -52.43 42.49 14.93
CA GLY A 120 -52.95 43.45 13.96
C GLY A 120 -52.00 43.62 12.76
N GLU A 121 -52.40 44.44 11.76
CA GLU A 121 -51.56 44.66 10.59
C GLU A 121 -50.19 45.27 10.87
N ALA A 122 -50.05 46.04 11.94
CA ALA A 122 -48.80 46.72 12.32
C ALA A 122 -48.46 46.58 13.81
N VAL A 123 -49.01 45.58 14.51
CA VAL A 123 -48.79 45.36 15.94
C VAL A 123 -48.56 43.89 16.21
N ILE A 124 -47.49 43.60 16.94
CA ILE A 124 -47.18 42.29 17.48
C ILE A 124 -47.28 42.30 18.99
N GLU A 125 -47.52 41.15 19.59
CA GLU A 125 -47.55 40.93 21.01
C GLU A 125 -46.48 39.91 21.41
N ILE A 126 -45.76 40.20 22.51
CA ILE A 126 -44.74 39.33 23.07
C ILE A 126 -45.11 39.01 24.51
N ILE A 127 -44.76 37.79 24.97
CA ILE A 127 -45.11 37.30 26.31
C ILE A 127 -43.87 37.07 27.21
N ALA A 128 -42.68 37.30 26.69
CA ALA A 128 -41.41 37.17 27.42
C ALA A 128 -40.46 38.32 27.07
N PRO A 129 -39.62 38.78 28.02
CA PRO A 129 -38.61 39.79 27.74
C PRO A 129 -37.43 39.18 26.98
N ALA A 130 -36.83 39.94 26.08
CA ALA A 130 -35.57 39.57 25.41
C ALA A 130 -34.38 40.13 26.21
N THR A 131 -33.32 39.32 26.33
CA THR A 131 -32.06 39.79 26.89
C THR A 131 -31.19 40.47 25.82
N PRO A 132 -30.32 41.42 26.21
CA PRO A 132 -29.39 42.03 25.24
C PRO A 132 -28.60 40.95 24.47
N TYR A 133 -28.51 41.12 23.15
CA TYR A 133 -27.89 40.20 22.19
C TYR A 133 -28.50 38.78 22.09
N GLN A 134 -29.71 38.60 22.63
CA GLN A 134 -30.44 37.35 22.44
C GLN A 134 -30.69 37.11 20.95
N HIS A 135 -30.34 35.92 20.44
CA HIS A 135 -30.45 35.49 19.04
C HIS A 135 -29.77 36.46 18.04
N VAL A 136 -28.70 37.12 18.48
CA VAL A 136 -27.88 37.99 17.65
C VAL A 136 -26.51 37.37 17.50
N ARG A 137 -26.08 37.13 16.27
CA ARG A 137 -24.68 36.85 15.95
C ARG A 137 -23.90 38.15 16.00
N THR A 138 -23.03 38.28 16.96
CA THR A 138 -22.30 39.53 17.15
C THR A 138 -21.13 39.66 16.13
N LEU A 139 -20.79 40.90 15.80
CA LEU A 139 -19.60 41.20 15.01
C LEU A 139 -18.36 40.51 15.63
N GLY A 140 -17.66 39.72 14.85
CA GLY A 140 -16.45 39.02 15.31
C GLY A 140 -16.71 37.82 16.22
N GLU A 141 -17.92 37.30 16.29
CA GLU A 141 -18.25 36.14 17.12
C GLU A 141 -17.40 34.90 16.82
N ASP A 142 -17.02 34.71 15.55
CA ASP A 142 -16.23 33.57 15.08
C ASP A 142 -14.75 33.94 14.87
N ILE A 143 -14.50 35.02 14.14
CA ILE A 143 -13.15 35.50 13.84
C ILE A 143 -13.06 37.01 14.09
N VAL A 144 -12.05 37.45 14.82
CA VAL A 144 -11.78 38.88 15.04
C VAL A 144 -10.63 39.33 14.15
N ALA A 145 -10.74 40.52 13.55
CA ALA A 145 -9.67 41.10 12.77
C ALA A 145 -8.36 41.11 13.59
N THR A 146 -7.23 40.74 12.95
CA THR A 146 -5.89 40.53 13.52
C THR A 146 -5.71 39.21 14.30
N GLU A 147 -6.76 38.43 14.51
CA GLU A 147 -6.63 37.12 15.14
C GLU A 147 -5.81 36.17 14.25
N LEU A 148 -4.98 35.31 14.89
CA LEU A 148 -4.24 34.26 14.19
C LEU A 148 -5.18 33.16 13.73
N ILE A 149 -5.33 32.99 12.40
CA ILE A 149 -6.11 31.90 11.79
C ILE A 149 -5.23 30.65 11.68
N LEU A 150 -4.02 30.76 11.11
CA LEU A 150 -3.11 29.63 10.92
C LEU A 150 -1.69 30.00 11.35
N PRO A 151 -0.98 29.08 12.04
CA PRO A 151 0.45 29.28 12.31
C PRO A 151 1.29 29.01 11.04
N GLU A 152 2.55 29.36 11.10
CA GLU A 152 3.57 28.95 10.11
C GLU A 152 3.77 27.43 10.11
N ASN A 153 4.16 26.87 8.96
CA ASN A 153 4.38 25.44 8.75
C ASN A 153 3.14 24.56 9.01
N HIS A 154 1.95 25.11 8.83
CA HIS A 154 0.70 24.39 8.91
C HIS A 154 0.28 23.84 7.55
N LYS A 155 -0.10 22.55 7.50
CA LYS A 155 -0.68 21.93 6.30
C LYS A 155 -2.15 22.32 6.16
N ILE A 156 -2.49 23.07 5.14
CA ILE A 156 -3.81 23.67 4.90
C ILE A 156 -4.85 22.60 4.60
N ARG A 157 -5.95 22.63 5.34
CA ARG A 157 -7.12 21.75 5.23
C ARG A 157 -8.29 22.53 4.59
N PRO A 158 -9.36 21.86 4.13
CA PRO A 158 -10.54 22.55 3.57
C PRO A 158 -11.15 23.60 4.50
N MET A 159 -11.26 23.32 5.82
CA MET A 159 -11.81 24.24 6.80
C MET A 159 -10.93 25.47 6.99
N ASP A 160 -9.61 25.31 6.90
CA ASP A 160 -8.65 26.39 7.01
C ASP A 160 -8.83 27.41 5.87
N MET A 161 -9.14 26.93 4.66
CA MET A 161 -9.47 27.80 3.52
C MET A 161 -10.73 28.63 3.80
N GLY A 162 -11.77 28.00 4.34
CA GLY A 162 -13.00 28.70 4.75
C GLY A 162 -12.74 29.79 5.79
N ALA A 163 -11.96 29.48 6.83
CA ALA A 163 -11.60 30.43 7.87
C ALA A 163 -10.77 31.61 7.32
N MET A 164 -9.81 31.37 6.42
CA MET A 164 -9.04 32.41 5.76
C MET A 164 -9.95 33.35 4.95
N LEU A 165 -10.83 32.80 4.11
CA LEU A 165 -11.76 33.59 3.30
C LEU A 165 -12.74 34.36 4.16
N ALA A 166 -13.32 33.76 5.23
CA ALA A 166 -14.17 34.45 6.18
C ALA A 166 -13.44 35.58 6.93
N GLY A 167 -12.15 35.40 7.22
CA GLY A 167 -11.27 36.41 7.81
C GLY A 167 -10.73 37.43 6.78
N GLY A 168 -11.23 37.43 5.53
CA GLY A 168 -10.87 38.41 4.48
C GLY A 168 -9.50 38.16 3.83
N VAL A 169 -8.93 36.95 3.96
CA VAL A 169 -7.66 36.55 3.34
C VAL A 169 -7.96 35.78 2.05
N THR A 170 -7.59 36.33 0.90
CA THR A 170 -7.81 35.73 -0.42
C THR A 170 -6.54 35.18 -1.05
N GLU A 171 -5.37 35.66 -0.58
CA GLU A 171 -4.04 35.22 -1.02
C GLU A 171 -3.16 34.98 0.22
N ILE A 172 -2.33 33.95 0.15
CA ILE A 172 -1.44 33.55 1.23
C ILE A 172 -0.06 33.20 0.73
N SER A 173 0.93 33.33 1.62
CA SER A 173 2.28 32.83 1.43
C SER A 173 2.36 31.37 1.86
N VAL A 174 2.71 30.47 0.92
CA VAL A 174 2.92 29.05 1.17
C VAL A 174 4.34 28.64 0.82
N ARG A 175 4.87 27.62 1.50
CA ARG A 175 6.16 27.03 1.13
C ARG A 175 6.12 26.54 -0.31
N ARG A 176 7.10 26.90 -1.12
CA ARG A 176 7.28 26.32 -2.44
C ARG A 176 7.48 24.80 -2.32
N SER A 177 6.78 24.01 -3.12
CA SER A 177 6.96 22.57 -3.14
C SER A 177 8.37 22.18 -3.58
N PRO A 178 9.08 21.29 -2.85
CA PRO A 178 10.37 20.77 -3.29
C PRO A 178 10.29 20.12 -4.66
N VAL A 179 11.15 20.51 -5.58
CA VAL A 179 11.20 19.95 -6.92
C VAL A 179 12.24 18.83 -6.96
N VAL A 180 11.78 17.60 -7.21
CA VAL A 180 12.66 16.42 -7.32
C VAL A 180 12.59 15.87 -8.73
N GLU A 181 13.73 15.78 -9.40
CA GLU A 181 13.82 15.15 -10.71
C GLU A 181 14.31 13.71 -10.61
N VAL A 182 13.54 12.79 -11.20
CA VAL A 182 13.85 11.35 -11.25
C VAL A 182 14.37 11.01 -12.64
N VAL A 183 15.60 10.54 -12.70
CA VAL A 183 16.36 10.22 -13.91
C VAL A 183 16.50 8.69 -14.02
N PRO A 184 15.69 8.00 -14.86
CA PRO A 184 15.89 6.59 -15.15
C PRO A 184 17.07 6.42 -16.11
N THR A 185 17.99 5.47 -15.80
CA THR A 185 19.14 5.14 -16.68
C THR A 185 19.17 3.65 -16.98
N GLY A 186 19.54 3.32 -18.20
CA GLY A 186 19.69 1.93 -18.66
C GLY A 186 19.39 1.77 -20.14
N ASP A 187 20.31 1.17 -20.88
CA ASP A 187 20.12 0.85 -22.31
C ASP A 187 19.07 -0.24 -22.53
N GLU A 188 18.78 -1.06 -21.50
CA GLU A 188 17.75 -2.09 -21.50
C GLU A 188 16.33 -1.52 -21.37
N LEU A 189 16.19 -0.28 -20.90
CA LEU A 189 14.89 0.30 -20.58
C LEU A 189 14.13 0.75 -21.83
N VAL A 190 12.82 0.49 -21.84
CA VAL A 190 11.88 0.98 -22.85
C VAL A 190 10.65 1.61 -22.20
N GLN A 191 9.99 2.54 -22.89
CA GLN A 191 8.78 3.18 -22.39
C GLN A 191 7.61 2.17 -22.33
N PRO A 192 6.69 2.29 -21.36
CA PRO A 192 5.44 1.53 -21.37
C PRO A 192 4.66 1.72 -22.66
N GLY A 193 4.14 0.60 -23.20
CA GLY A 193 3.44 0.59 -24.48
C GLY A 193 4.35 0.31 -25.70
N SER A 194 5.67 0.28 -25.50
CA SER A 194 6.60 -0.19 -26.53
C SER A 194 6.61 -1.73 -26.62
N ASP A 195 6.97 -2.26 -27.77
CA ASP A 195 7.23 -3.69 -27.93
C ASP A 195 8.43 -4.10 -27.08
N VAL A 196 8.23 -5.09 -26.22
CA VAL A 196 9.29 -5.62 -25.35
C VAL A 196 9.95 -6.81 -26.04
N THR A 197 11.15 -6.59 -26.57
CA THR A 197 11.97 -7.65 -27.14
C THR A 197 12.90 -8.23 -26.08
N GLU A 198 13.56 -9.37 -26.40
CA GLU A 198 14.55 -9.99 -25.51
C GLU A 198 15.63 -8.99 -25.08
N GLY A 199 15.93 -8.93 -23.79
CA GLY A 199 16.89 -7.99 -23.20
C GLY A 199 16.33 -6.59 -22.91
N LYS A 200 15.05 -6.28 -23.21
CA LYS A 200 14.41 -5.01 -22.88
C LYS A 200 13.47 -5.15 -21.68
N ILE A 201 13.39 -4.08 -20.91
CA ILE A 201 12.57 -4.00 -19.67
C ILE A 201 11.74 -2.72 -19.73
N ILE A 202 10.45 -2.82 -19.41
CA ILE A 202 9.58 -1.63 -19.28
C ILE A 202 10.06 -0.77 -18.11
N GLU A 203 10.29 0.51 -18.38
CA GLU A 203 10.58 1.50 -17.34
C GLU A 203 9.31 1.87 -16.59
N PHE A 204 9.20 1.46 -15.34
CA PHE A 204 8.08 1.77 -14.44
C PHE A 204 8.53 2.38 -13.10
N ASN A 205 9.80 2.25 -12.73
CA ASN A 205 10.31 2.72 -11.44
C ASN A 205 10.16 4.24 -11.29
N SER A 206 10.53 5.02 -12.30
CA SER A 206 10.43 6.48 -12.22
C SER A 206 8.99 6.95 -11.93
N ARG A 207 7.99 6.20 -12.38
CA ARG A 207 6.58 6.50 -12.13
C ARG A 207 6.20 6.24 -10.68
N ILE A 208 6.69 5.13 -10.10
CA ILE A 208 6.50 4.81 -8.68
C ILE A 208 7.15 5.90 -7.83
N LEU A 209 8.42 6.21 -8.10
CA LEU A 209 9.20 7.20 -7.35
C LEU A 209 8.57 8.60 -7.45
N CYS A 210 8.14 9.03 -8.64
CA CYS A 210 7.42 10.28 -8.82
C CYS A 210 6.07 10.29 -8.07
N GLY A 211 5.38 9.16 -8.00
CA GLY A 211 4.16 9.00 -7.21
C GLY A 211 4.42 9.25 -5.73
N GLN A 212 5.42 8.58 -5.15
CA GLN A 212 5.82 8.76 -3.74
C GLN A 212 6.24 10.20 -3.42
N ILE A 213 7.04 10.84 -4.29
CA ILE A 213 7.45 12.23 -4.12
C ILE A 213 6.23 13.16 -4.03
N ARG A 214 5.21 12.94 -4.88
CA ARG A 214 3.96 13.71 -4.85
C ARG A 214 3.15 13.47 -3.59
N GLU A 215 3.05 12.22 -3.13
CA GLU A 215 2.39 11.89 -1.85
C GLU A 215 3.03 12.62 -0.67
N TRP A 216 4.34 12.85 -0.71
CA TRP A 216 5.07 13.60 0.32
C TRP A 216 5.01 15.13 0.15
N GLY A 217 4.27 15.64 -0.84
CA GLY A 217 4.09 17.07 -1.10
C GLY A 217 5.14 17.69 -2.00
N GLY A 218 6.05 16.91 -2.57
CA GLY A 218 7.02 17.36 -3.55
C GLY A 218 6.44 17.42 -4.97
N ARG A 219 7.03 18.27 -5.82
CA ARG A 219 6.79 18.30 -7.26
C ARG A 219 7.79 17.39 -7.97
N ALA A 220 7.32 16.29 -8.54
CA ALA A 220 8.16 15.34 -9.24
C ALA A 220 8.26 15.67 -10.73
N ILE A 221 9.48 15.73 -11.25
CA ILE A 221 9.79 15.76 -12.67
C ILE A 221 10.33 14.38 -13.05
N ARG A 222 9.79 13.78 -14.10
CA ARG A 222 10.30 12.54 -14.65
C ARG A 222 11.07 12.84 -15.94
N SER A 223 12.35 12.50 -15.95
CA SER A 223 13.18 12.60 -17.14
C SER A 223 12.86 11.51 -18.18
N GLU A 224 13.27 11.73 -19.39
CA GLU A 224 13.39 10.65 -20.38
C GLU A 224 14.45 9.64 -19.93
N ILE A 225 14.42 8.43 -20.51
CA ILE A 225 15.42 7.40 -20.23
C ILE A 225 16.78 7.86 -20.73
N VAL A 226 17.76 7.93 -19.83
CA VAL A 226 19.14 8.31 -20.15
C VAL A 226 19.94 7.05 -20.44
N ARG A 227 20.76 7.10 -21.51
CA ARG A 227 21.63 5.98 -21.88
C ARG A 227 22.77 5.80 -20.89
N ASP A 228 23.32 4.60 -20.83
CA ASP A 228 24.50 4.25 -20.03
C ASP A 228 25.80 4.81 -20.66
N ASP A 229 25.88 6.13 -20.69
CA ASP A 229 27.05 6.89 -21.16
C ASP A 229 27.41 7.97 -20.13
N LEU A 230 28.70 8.06 -19.77
CA LEU A 230 29.17 8.95 -18.70
C LEU A 230 28.93 10.43 -19.01
N GLU A 231 29.23 10.87 -20.24
CA GLU A 231 29.12 12.28 -20.62
C GLU A 231 27.66 12.71 -20.82
N VAL A 232 26.84 11.81 -21.36
CA VAL A 232 25.39 12.02 -21.45
C VAL A 232 24.77 12.13 -20.08
N LEU A 233 25.12 11.25 -19.16
CA LEU A 233 24.62 11.27 -17.77
C LEU A 233 25.06 12.54 -17.03
N LYS A 234 26.33 12.94 -17.14
CA LYS A 234 26.85 14.18 -16.53
C LYS A 234 26.10 15.41 -17.03
N THR A 235 25.92 15.52 -18.34
CA THR A 235 25.17 16.62 -18.96
C THR A 235 23.74 16.66 -18.47
N HIS A 236 23.10 15.50 -18.38
CA HIS A 236 21.72 15.40 -17.89
C HIS A 236 21.59 15.79 -16.42
N ILE A 237 22.51 15.31 -15.54
CA ILE A 237 22.52 15.67 -14.11
C ILE A 237 22.62 17.19 -13.95
N LEU A 238 23.54 17.85 -14.67
CA LEU A 238 23.70 19.29 -14.60
C LEU A 238 22.45 20.05 -15.01
N SER A 239 21.83 19.63 -16.13
CA SER A 239 20.56 20.20 -16.61
C SER A 239 19.39 19.96 -15.63
N ALA A 240 19.33 18.77 -15.03
CA ALA A 240 18.31 18.45 -14.02
C ALA A 240 18.44 19.33 -12.77
N LEU A 241 19.66 19.57 -12.30
CA LEU A 241 19.94 20.43 -11.13
C LEU A 241 19.59 21.90 -11.36
N ASP A 242 19.60 22.38 -12.61
CA ASP A 242 19.21 23.76 -12.91
C ASP A 242 17.71 24.02 -12.66
N ARG A 243 16.84 22.97 -12.70
CA ARG A 243 15.39 23.07 -12.56
C ARG A 243 14.79 22.30 -11.38
N SER A 244 15.64 21.64 -10.57
CA SER A 244 15.20 20.87 -9.41
C SER A 244 16.02 21.21 -8.15
N ASP A 245 15.47 20.89 -6.99
CA ASP A 245 16.13 21.03 -5.69
C ASP A 245 16.93 19.79 -5.31
N LEU A 246 16.52 18.63 -5.84
CA LEU A 246 17.12 17.32 -5.62
C LEU A 246 17.00 16.47 -6.89
N VAL A 247 18.04 15.71 -7.21
CA VAL A 247 18.03 14.75 -8.32
C VAL A 247 18.15 13.33 -7.79
N VAL A 248 17.28 12.44 -8.27
CA VAL A 248 17.31 11.00 -8.01
C VAL A 248 17.68 10.27 -9.29
N ILE A 249 18.79 9.56 -9.29
CA ILE A 249 19.23 8.74 -10.43
C ILE A 249 18.87 7.29 -10.14
N ASN A 250 17.92 6.75 -10.91
CA ASN A 250 17.55 5.34 -10.81
C ASN A 250 18.34 4.53 -11.84
N ALA A 251 19.46 3.98 -11.40
CA ALA A 251 20.41 3.28 -12.24
C ALA A 251 20.29 1.76 -12.11
N GLY A 252 20.65 1.05 -13.17
CA GLY A 252 20.89 -0.39 -13.13
C GLY A 252 21.96 -0.75 -12.09
N SER A 253 22.00 -2.02 -11.65
CA SER A 253 22.80 -2.43 -10.48
C SER A 253 24.29 -2.15 -10.65
N SER A 254 24.83 -1.54 -9.67
CA SER A 254 26.18 -1.08 -9.40
C SER A 254 27.31 -2.14 -9.32
N ALA A 255 27.04 -3.44 -9.53
CA ALA A 255 28.09 -4.46 -9.56
C ALA A 255 28.60 -4.77 -10.98
N GLY A 256 28.06 -4.10 -12.00
CA GLY A 256 28.47 -4.21 -13.40
C GLY A 256 29.82 -3.53 -13.68
N LYS A 257 30.39 -3.81 -14.85
CA LYS A 257 31.64 -3.19 -15.33
C LYS A 257 31.57 -1.66 -15.52
N GLN A 258 30.37 -1.03 -15.37
CA GLN A 258 30.05 0.34 -15.75
C GLN A 258 29.08 0.98 -14.74
N ASP A 259 29.56 1.29 -13.52
CA ASP A 259 28.82 2.15 -12.60
C ASP A 259 29.08 3.63 -12.95
N TYR A 260 28.46 4.09 -14.03
CA TYR A 260 28.60 5.46 -14.50
C TYR A 260 28.11 6.49 -13.46
N THR A 261 27.13 6.13 -12.62
CA THR A 261 26.55 7.07 -11.67
C THR A 261 27.56 7.58 -10.65
N VAL A 262 28.31 6.67 -9.99
CA VAL A 262 29.31 7.11 -9.00
C VAL A 262 30.46 7.88 -9.65
N HIS A 263 30.85 7.51 -10.87
CA HIS A 263 31.89 8.23 -11.61
C HIS A 263 31.43 9.63 -12.00
N ALA A 264 30.21 9.76 -12.55
CA ALA A 264 29.63 11.06 -12.88
C ALA A 264 29.55 11.98 -11.64
N LEU A 265 29.06 11.45 -10.51
CA LEU A 265 28.95 12.24 -9.29
C LEU A 265 30.31 12.66 -8.71
N ARG A 266 31.33 11.79 -8.76
CA ARG A 266 32.69 12.14 -8.32
C ARG A 266 33.39 13.19 -9.19
N GLU A 267 33.08 13.21 -10.50
CA GLU A 267 33.63 14.23 -11.41
C GLU A 267 32.88 15.56 -11.31
N LEU A 268 31.57 15.55 -10.97
CA LEU A 268 30.75 16.75 -10.90
C LEU A 268 30.66 17.37 -9.50
N GLY A 269 31.00 16.61 -8.44
CA GLY A 269 30.86 17.08 -7.06
C GLY A 269 31.46 16.13 -6.03
N GLU A 270 30.79 15.97 -4.90
CA GLU A 270 31.27 15.17 -3.77
C GLU A 270 30.35 13.98 -3.51
N VAL A 271 30.93 12.80 -3.24
CA VAL A 271 30.21 11.58 -2.86
C VAL A 271 30.56 11.24 -1.41
N PHE A 272 29.57 11.23 -0.54
CA PHE A 272 29.73 11.01 0.91
C PHE A 272 29.51 9.56 1.32
N VAL A 273 28.59 8.86 0.60
CA VAL A 273 28.26 7.47 0.84
C VAL A 273 28.19 6.75 -0.50
N HIS A 274 28.84 5.58 -0.58
CA HIS A 274 28.74 4.67 -1.72
C HIS A 274 28.61 3.23 -1.22
N GLY A 275 27.36 2.76 -1.13
CA GLY A 275 26.99 1.46 -0.57
C GLY A 275 26.67 1.49 0.92
N ILE A 276 25.57 0.88 1.27
CA ILE A 276 25.07 0.77 2.64
C ILE A 276 24.75 -0.69 3.00
N ASN A 277 24.84 -1.00 4.28
CA ASN A 277 24.59 -2.36 4.78
C ASN A 277 23.10 -2.63 5.02
N ILE A 278 22.31 -2.59 3.94
CA ILE A 278 20.90 -3.00 3.98
C ILE A 278 20.56 -4.08 2.95
N ARG A 279 19.45 -4.74 3.14
CA ARG A 279 18.86 -5.69 2.20
C ARG A 279 17.33 -5.53 2.16
N PRO A 280 16.75 -5.24 0.96
CA PRO A 280 17.40 -4.86 -0.29
C PRO A 280 17.86 -3.39 -0.26
N GLY A 281 18.64 -2.95 -1.26
CA GLY A 281 19.00 -1.53 -1.43
C GLY A 281 20.47 -1.19 -1.16
N LYS A 282 21.36 -2.18 -1.11
CA LYS A 282 22.80 -1.98 -0.84
C LYS A 282 23.48 -0.90 -1.69
N PRO A 283 23.29 -0.79 -3.03
CA PRO A 283 24.02 0.13 -3.88
C PRO A 283 23.40 1.54 -3.92
N VAL A 284 23.45 2.24 -2.82
CA VAL A 284 23.03 3.66 -2.72
C VAL A 284 24.24 4.57 -2.84
N ILE A 285 24.08 5.68 -3.52
CA ILE A 285 25.06 6.74 -3.62
C ILE A 285 24.44 8.04 -3.11
N LEU A 286 25.09 8.70 -2.15
CA LEU A 286 24.67 9.99 -1.61
C LEU A 286 25.76 11.03 -1.89
N GLY A 287 25.41 12.11 -2.58
CA GLY A 287 26.37 13.14 -2.97
C GLY A 287 25.74 14.51 -3.14
N LEU A 288 26.62 15.51 -3.31
CA LEU A 288 26.27 16.87 -3.68
C LEU A 288 26.92 17.24 -5.00
N VAL A 289 26.16 17.88 -5.89
CA VAL A 289 26.66 18.48 -7.13
C VAL A 289 26.14 19.90 -7.20
N LYS A 290 27.04 20.86 -7.41
CA LYS A 290 26.72 22.30 -7.38
C LYS A 290 25.94 22.71 -6.11
N GLY A 291 26.26 22.14 -4.95
CA GLY A 291 25.57 22.43 -3.69
C GLY A 291 24.14 21.90 -3.60
N LYS A 292 23.72 21.03 -4.49
CA LYS A 292 22.38 20.37 -4.44
C LYS A 292 22.50 18.86 -4.24
N PRO A 293 21.55 18.22 -3.51
CA PRO A 293 21.58 16.80 -3.23
C PRO A 293 21.31 15.97 -4.49
N VAL A 294 22.13 14.93 -4.68
CA VAL A 294 21.94 13.91 -5.72
C VAL A 294 22.01 12.54 -5.08
N VAL A 295 20.99 11.72 -5.32
CA VAL A 295 20.85 10.39 -4.75
C VAL A 295 20.80 9.36 -5.88
N GLY A 296 21.81 8.48 -5.93
CA GLY A 296 21.82 7.31 -6.80
C GLY A 296 21.11 6.16 -6.09
N ILE A 297 20.05 5.61 -6.69
CA ILE A 297 19.27 4.51 -6.14
C ILE A 297 19.30 3.28 -7.07
N PRO A 298 19.17 2.04 -6.51
CA PRO A 298 19.21 0.82 -7.30
C PRO A 298 18.06 0.70 -8.30
N GLY A 299 18.28 0.00 -9.43
CA GLY A 299 17.27 -0.25 -10.46
C GLY A 299 16.17 -1.25 -10.08
N TYR A 300 16.36 -2.10 -9.07
CA TYR A 300 15.32 -3.02 -8.62
C TYR A 300 14.22 -2.29 -7.83
N PRO A 301 12.92 -2.51 -8.13
CA PRO A 301 11.81 -1.70 -7.60
C PRO A 301 11.74 -1.66 -6.08
N VAL A 302 11.92 -2.78 -5.38
CA VAL A 302 11.87 -2.81 -3.92
C VAL A 302 13.03 -2.03 -3.30
N SER A 303 14.21 -2.13 -3.90
CA SER A 303 15.37 -1.37 -3.46
C SER A 303 15.19 0.12 -3.71
N ALA A 304 14.67 0.48 -4.89
CA ALA A 304 14.44 1.87 -5.27
C ALA A 304 13.43 2.56 -4.32
N VAL A 305 12.29 1.93 -4.09
CA VAL A 305 11.25 2.43 -3.18
C VAL A 305 11.79 2.60 -1.75
N LEU A 306 12.48 1.59 -1.22
CA LEU A 306 13.02 1.63 0.14
C LEU A 306 14.08 2.74 0.29
N THR A 307 15.00 2.85 -0.68
CA THR A 307 16.08 3.85 -0.59
C THR A 307 15.57 5.27 -0.79
N LEU A 308 14.54 5.46 -1.61
CA LEU A 308 13.86 6.75 -1.73
C LEU A 308 13.20 7.16 -0.39
N ASP A 309 12.49 6.21 0.26
CA ASP A 309 11.85 6.45 1.56
C ASP A 309 12.89 6.80 2.65
N LEU A 310 14.04 6.12 2.66
CA LEU A 310 15.09 6.34 3.66
C LEU A 310 15.87 7.66 3.48
N PHE A 311 16.20 8.07 2.24
CA PHE A 311 17.14 9.14 1.98
C PHE A 311 16.56 10.40 1.33
N VAL A 312 15.43 10.29 0.65
CA VAL A 312 14.80 11.43 -0.06
C VAL A 312 13.60 11.98 0.71
N LYS A 313 12.76 11.11 1.26
CA LYS A 313 11.58 11.52 2.04
C LYS A 313 11.89 12.49 3.18
N PRO A 314 12.91 12.24 4.05
CA PRO A 314 13.26 13.17 5.12
C PRO A 314 13.65 14.56 4.60
N VAL A 315 14.33 14.62 3.45
CA VAL A 315 14.73 15.87 2.81
C VAL A 315 13.52 16.65 2.31
N ILE A 316 12.57 15.97 1.67
CA ILE A 316 11.31 16.59 1.18
C ILE A 316 10.50 17.18 2.34
N TYR A 317 10.38 16.46 3.46
CA TYR A 317 9.67 16.95 4.64
C TYR A 317 10.37 18.15 5.27
N ALA A 318 11.70 18.09 5.43
CA ALA A 318 12.49 19.21 5.95
C ALA A 318 12.36 20.47 5.08
N MET A 319 12.45 20.32 3.75
CA MET A 319 12.28 21.43 2.80
C MET A 319 10.88 22.08 2.84
N GLN A 320 9.88 21.38 3.35
CA GLN A 320 8.53 21.91 3.58
C GLN A 320 8.34 22.50 4.98
N GLY A 321 9.33 22.40 5.88
CA GLY A 321 9.21 22.80 7.27
C GLY A 321 8.36 21.83 8.11
N LEU A 322 8.24 20.58 7.68
CA LEU A 322 7.44 19.55 8.33
C LEU A 322 8.31 18.53 9.05
N SER A 323 7.81 18.03 10.17
CA SER A 323 8.35 16.82 10.79
C SER A 323 7.92 15.58 10.01
N MET A 324 8.81 14.57 9.93
CA MET A 324 8.47 13.27 9.39
C MET A 324 7.34 12.62 10.19
N PRO A 325 6.28 12.10 9.54
CA PRO A 325 5.27 11.34 10.26
C PRO A 325 5.87 10.02 10.75
N GLU A 326 5.60 9.69 12.01
CA GLU A 326 5.96 8.38 12.54
C GLU A 326 5.03 7.31 11.93
N PRO A 327 5.58 6.21 11.40
CA PRO A 327 4.73 5.12 10.93
C PRO A 327 3.99 4.47 12.10
N GLU A 328 2.75 4.06 11.88
CA GLU A 328 2.03 3.25 12.85
C GLU A 328 2.77 1.92 13.04
N VAL A 329 3.03 1.53 14.28
CA VAL A 329 3.72 0.29 14.61
C VAL A 329 2.84 -0.64 15.43
N VAL A 330 2.94 -1.95 15.14
CA VAL A 330 2.23 -2.99 15.89
C VAL A 330 3.18 -4.13 16.25
N LYS A 331 2.87 -4.83 17.34
CA LYS A 331 3.54 -6.09 17.68
C LYS A 331 2.73 -7.25 17.12
N ALA A 332 3.37 -8.11 16.34
CA ALA A 332 2.74 -9.27 15.72
C ALA A 332 3.59 -10.53 15.94
N LEU A 333 2.96 -11.70 15.91
CA LEU A 333 3.65 -13.00 15.94
C LEU A 333 4.12 -13.36 14.53
N LEU A 334 5.38 -13.71 14.38
CA LEU A 334 5.92 -14.17 13.10
C LEU A 334 5.44 -15.59 12.80
N SER A 335 4.77 -15.82 11.65
CA SER A 335 4.17 -17.12 11.30
C SER A 335 5.20 -18.18 10.89
N ARG A 336 6.35 -17.79 10.34
CA ARG A 336 7.39 -18.71 9.87
C ARG A 336 8.79 -18.13 10.11
N PRO A 337 9.83 -19.00 10.24
CA PRO A 337 11.18 -18.54 10.48
C PRO A 337 11.70 -17.70 9.32
N VAL A 338 12.54 -16.76 9.65
CA VAL A 338 13.25 -15.89 8.70
C VAL A 338 14.73 -16.01 9.01
N ALA A 339 15.53 -16.50 8.07
CA ALA A 339 16.98 -16.41 8.17
C ALA A 339 17.46 -15.07 7.62
N SER A 340 18.41 -14.39 8.22
CA SER A 340 19.02 -13.15 7.73
C SER A 340 20.53 -13.25 7.74
N ALA A 341 21.20 -12.48 6.89
CA ALA A 341 22.65 -12.46 6.85
C ALA A 341 23.20 -11.47 7.89
N LEU A 342 24.19 -11.89 8.65
CA LEU A 342 24.89 -10.99 9.58
C LEU A 342 25.54 -9.81 8.86
N GLY A 343 25.59 -8.67 9.55
CA GLY A 343 26.22 -7.45 9.04
C GLY A 343 25.34 -6.59 8.11
N GLN A 344 24.11 -6.99 7.83
CA GLN A 344 23.17 -6.24 7.01
C GLN A 344 21.83 -6.08 7.73
N GLU A 345 21.27 -4.87 7.73
CA GLU A 345 19.91 -4.65 8.20
C GLU A 345 18.93 -5.07 7.10
N GLU A 346 18.02 -6.01 7.39
CA GLU A 346 17.08 -6.51 6.40
C GLU A 346 15.67 -5.91 6.59
N PHE A 347 15.09 -5.40 5.50
CA PHE A 347 13.73 -4.88 5.44
C PHE A 347 12.80 -5.93 4.83
N LEU A 348 12.06 -6.60 5.69
CA LEU A 348 11.22 -7.74 5.35
C LEU A 348 9.77 -7.30 5.19
N ARG A 349 9.22 -7.44 4.00
CA ARG A 349 7.79 -7.18 3.74
C ARG A 349 6.95 -8.30 4.29
N VAL A 350 5.84 -7.96 4.94
CA VAL A 350 4.94 -8.90 5.58
C VAL A 350 3.48 -8.62 5.22
N LYS A 351 2.68 -9.68 5.19
CA LYS A 351 1.24 -9.64 5.36
C LYS A 351 0.93 -9.61 6.84
N VAL A 352 -0.08 -8.85 7.24
CA VAL A 352 -0.54 -8.78 8.63
C VAL A 352 -2.03 -9.05 8.70
N GLY A 353 -2.46 -9.79 9.70
CA GLY A 353 -3.89 -10.02 9.95
C GLY A 353 -4.14 -10.44 11.39
N VAL A 354 -5.33 -10.18 11.88
CA VAL A 354 -5.78 -10.58 13.21
C VAL A 354 -6.37 -11.98 13.13
N VAL A 355 -5.84 -12.95 13.86
CA VAL A 355 -6.38 -14.31 13.96
C VAL A 355 -6.61 -14.64 15.43
N GLY A 356 -7.87 -14.76 15.82
CA GLY A 356 -8.23 -14.80 17.25
C GLY A 356 -7.81 -13.51 17.95
N GLU A 357 -7.05 -13.64 19.02
CA GLU A 357 -6.53 -12.49 19.78
C GLU A 357 -5.16 -11.99 19.31
N ASN A 358 -4.55 -12.63 18.31
CA ASN A 358 -3.18 -12.36 17.90
C ASN A 358 -3.10 -11.65 16.54
N LEU A 359 -2.23 -10.67 16.44
CA LEU A 359 -1.73 -10.16 15.17
C LEU A 359 -0.66 -11.13 14.63
N ILE A 360 -0.86 -11.60 13.42
CA ILE A 360 0.06 -12.53 12.75
C ILE A 360 0.75 -11.80 11.60
N ALA A 361 2.08 -11.84 11.59
CA ALA A 361 2.92 -11.33 10.50
C ALA A 361 3.46 -12.48 9.66
N THR A 362 3.06 -12.53 8.40
CA THR A 362 3.51 -13.58 7.47
C THR A 362 4.47 -12.98 6.44
N PRO A 363 5.75 -13.38 6.44
CA PRO A 363 6.72 -12.91 5.46
C PRO A 363 6.31 -13.27 4.03
N ILE A 364 6.48 -12.32 3.11
CA ILE A 364 6.28 -12.53 1.67
C ILE A 364 7.63 -12.63 0.94
N SER A 365 7.59 -12.77 -0.39
CA SER A 365 8.80 -12.93 -1.20
C SER A 365 9.84 -11.82 -0.96
N ARG A 366 11.13 -12.20 -0.87
CA ARG A 366 12.25 -11.31 -0.50
C ARG A 366 12.97 -10.68 -1.69
N GLY A 367 12.71 -11.11 -2.93
CA GLY A 367 13.44 -10.62 -4.10
C GLY A 367 13.36 -9.09 -4.24
N ALA A 368 14.49 -8.47 -4.54
CA ALA A 368 14.57 -7.01 -4.78
C ALA A 368 13.75 -6.58 -6.01
N GLY A 369 13.63 -7.46 -7.01
CA GLY A 369 12.84 -7.25 -8.23
C GLY A 369 11.36 -7.62 -8.09
N MET A 370 10.91 -8.08 -6.94
CA MET A 370 9.54 -8.58 -6.73
C MET A 370 8.56 -7.43 -6.43
N LEU A 371 8.22 -6.64 -7.46
CA LEU A 371 7.30 -5.50 -7.33
C LEU A 371 5.99 -5.85 -6.63
N MET A 372 5.37 -7.01 -6.96
CA MET A 372 4.13 -7.46 -6.32
C MET A 372 4.27 -7.67 -4.80
N SER A 373 5.50 -7.82 -4.29
CA SER A 373 5.71 -7.88 -2.83
C SER A 373 5.49 -6.53 -2.14
N LEU A 374 5.69 -5.40 -2.83
CA LEU A 374 5.33 -4.06 -2.34
C LEU A 374 3.81 -3.85 -2.38
N VAL A 375 3.18 -4.24 -3.50
CA VAL A 375 1.72 -4.10 -3.67
C VAL A 375 0.94 -4.91 -2.63
N ARG A 376 1.46 -6.08 -2.25
CA ARG A 376 0.80 -7.01 -1.34
C ARG A 376 1.18 -6.82 0.14
N ALA A 377 2.21 -6.04 0.45
CA ALA A 377 2.66 -5.83 1.82
C ALA A 377 1.65 -5.00 2.63
N ASP A 378 1.42 -5.42 3.87
CA ASP A 378 0.67 -4.65 4.86
C ASP A 378 1.61 -3.91 5.83
N GLY A 379 2.89 -4.34 5.89
CA GLY A 379 3.91 -3.72 6.72
C GLY A 379 5.32 -4.23 6.44
N ILE A 380 6.29 -3.63 7.13
CA ILE A 380 7.72 -3.95 7.05
C ILE A 380 8.25 -4.29 8.45
N ILE A 381 9.01 -5.38 8.55
CA ILE A 381 9.82 -5.74 9.72
C ILE A 381 11.27 -5.37 9.43
N ARG A 382 11.94 -4.74 10.38
CA ARG A 382 13.38 -4.50 10.34
C ARG A 382 14.09 -5.59 11.12
N VAL A 383 14.94 -6.37 10.44
CA VAL A 383 15.80 -7.38 11.07
C VAL A 383 17.17 -6.73 11.34
N PRO A 384 17.61 -6.64 12.60
CA PRO A 384 18.86 -5.95 12.92
C PRO A 384 20.08 -6.63 12.29
N PRO A 385 21.18 -5.88 12.02
CA PRO A 385 22.37 -6.43 11.37
C PRO A 385 23.13 -7.49 12.19
N LEU A 386 22.91 -7.53 13.50
CA LEU A 386 23.51 -8.54 14.40
C LEU A 386 22.60 -9.76 14.65
N SER A 387 21.60 -9.98 13.78
CA SER A 387 20.67 -11.09 13.89
C SER A 387 20.84 -12.05 12.71
N GLU A 388 20.96 -13.35 12.97
CA GLU A 388 20.92 -14.40 11.95
C GLU A 388 19.50 -14.69 11.46
N GLY A 389 18.51 -14.01 12.01
CA GLY A 389 17.11 -14.13 11.64
C GLY A 389 16.15 -14.05 12.81
N ILE A 390 14.92 -14.47 12.58
CA ILE A 390 13.83 -14.43 13.57
C ILE A 390 13.16 -15.80 13.61
N ALA A 391 13.00 -16.35 14.80
CA ALA A 391 12.32 -17.63 15.00
C ALA A 391 10.79 -17.50 14.77
N PRO A 392 10.10 -18.59 14.39
CA PRO A 392 8.65 -18.58 14.29
C PRO A 392 8.03 -18.33 15.67
N ARG A 393 6.85 -17.69 15.71
CA ARG A 393 6.12 -17.30 16.93
C ARG A 393 6.85 -16.29 17.83
N GLN A 394 7.96 -15.72 17.39
CA GLN A 394 8.57 -14.59 18.06
C GLN A 394 7.78 -13.31 17.77
N HIS A 395 7.62 -12.46 18.78
CA HIS A 395 7.04 -11.13 18.61
C HIS A 395 8.00 -10.25 17.82
N VAL A 396 7.46 -9.61 16.80
CA VAL A 396 8.18 -8.67 15.93
C VAL A 396 7.46 -7.34 15.90
N THR A 397 8.21 -6.27 15.74
CA THR A 397 7.68 -4.94 15.49
C THR A 397 7.46 -4.77 14.00
N VAL A 398 6.22 -4.50 13.60
CA VAL A 398 5.83 -4.25 12.20
C VAL A 398 5.52 -2.78 12.04
N HIS A 399 6.22 -2.11 11.13
CA HIS A 399 5.89 -0.77 10.65
C HIS A 399 4.82 -0.90 9.58
N LEU A 400 3.61 -0.41 9.86
CA LEU A 400 2.47 -0.57 8.99
C LEU A 400 2.56 0.33 7.75
N ILE A 401 2.15 -0.20 6.60
CA ILE A 401 1.94 0.52 5.35
C ILE A 401 0.44 0.79 5.15
N ARG A 402 -0.41 -0.12 5.68
CA ARG A 402 -1.87 -0.01 5.68
C ARG A 402 -2.38 0.31 7.08
N SER A 403 -3.55 0.93 7.16
CA SER A 403 -4.16 1.24 8.44
C SER A 403 -4.50 -0.03 9.25
N ARG A 404 -4.37 0.04 10.56
CA ARG A 404 -4.73 -1.06 11.46
C ARG A 404 -6.17 -1.51 11.29
N ARG A 405 -7.10 -0.58 11.06
CA ARG A 405 -8.52 -0.87 10.82
C ARG A 405 -8.76 -1.77 9.59
N GLU A 406 -8.00 -1.57 8.52
CA GLU A 406 -8.08 -2.44 7.34
C GLU A 406 -7.53 -3.84 7.63
N ILE A 407 -6.47 -3.93 8.45
CA ILE A 407 -5.86 -5.20 8.84
C ILE A 407 -6.81 -6.03 9.72
N GLU A 408 -7.52 -5.39 10.65
CA GLU A 408 -8.48 -6.06 11.55
C GLU A 408 -9.65 -6.71 10.81
N LYS A 409 -10.00 -6.21 9.63
CA LYS A 409 -11.07 -6.77 8.77
C LYS A 409 -10.56 -7.68 7.63
N THR A 410 -9.32 -8.15 7.77
CA THR A 410 -8.68 -9.02 6.77
C THR A 410 -8.82 -10.49 7.17
N LEU A 411 -9.44 -11.30 6.31
CA LEU A 411 -9.37 -12.75 6.43
C LEU A 411 -7.99 -13.25 6.03
N VAL A 412 -7.36 -14.07 6.88
CA VAL A 412 -6.01 -14.60 6.66
C VAL A 412 -6.11 -16.01 6.12
N CYS A 413 -5.71 -16.21 4.86
CA CYS A 413 -5.57 -17.50 4.21
C CYS A 413 -4.08 -17.87 4.11
N ILE A 414 -3.65 -18.96 4.74
CA ILE A 414 -2.27 -19.46 4.63
C ILE A 414 -2.33 -20.88 4.08
N GLY A 415 -1.74 -21.14 2.91
CA GLY A 415 -1.80 -22.47 2.33
C GLY A 415 -1.25 -22.56 0.91
N SER A 416 -1.83 -23.42 0.11
CA SER A 416 -1.50 -23.53 -1.29
C SER A 416 -2.09 -22.36 -2.09
N HIS A 417 -1.37 -21.92 -3.11
CA HIS A 417 -1.83 -20.87 -4.02
C HIS A 417 -2.75 -21.42 -5.09
N ASP A 418 -3.75 -20.60 -5.45
CA ASP A 418 -4.57 -20.77 -6.64
C ASP A 418 -5.07 -19.40 -7.12
N ASN A 419 -5.20 -19.21 -8.43
CA ASN A 419 -5.68 -17.95 -9.01
C ASN A 419 -7.13 -17.63 -8.60
N SER A 420 -7.92 -18.64 -8.26
CA SER A 420 -9.29 -18.46 -7.72
C SER A 420 -9.30 -17.67 -6.42
N LEU A 421 -8.23 -17.72 -5.61
CA LEU A 421 -8.10 -16.93 -4.38
C LEU A 421 -7.97 -15.43 -4.67
N ASP A 422 -7.23 -15.04 -5.72
CA ASP A 422 -7.08 -13.63 -6.10
C ASP A 422 -8.41 -13.08 -6.64
N ILE A 423 -9.16 -13.89 -7.40
CA ILE A 423 -10.51 -13.54 -7.89
C ILE A 423 -11.49 -13.41 -6.72
N LEU A 424 -11.45 -14.37 -5.79
CA LEU A 424 -12.28 -14.35 -4.58
C LEU A 424 -11.99 -13.12 -3.73
N ALA A 425 -10.72 -12.77 -3.55
CA ALA A 425 -10.29 -11.56 -2.83
C ALA A 425 -10.83 -10.28 -3.49
N ASN A 426 -10.80 -10.21 -4.83
CA ASN A 426 -11.35 -9.08 -5.58
C ASN A 426 -12.88 -8.96 -5.41
N LEU A 427 -13.60 -10.07 -5.51
CA LEU A 427 -15.06 -10.06 -5.36
C LEU A 427 -15.49 -9.79 -3.91
N LEU A 428 -14.73 -10.30 -2.93
CA LEU A 428 -14.94 -9.96 -1.52
C LEU A 428 -14.82 -8.44 -1.31
N LYS A 429 -13.74 -7.83 -1.82
CA LYS A 429 -13.51 -6.38 -1.74
C LYS A 429 -14.58 -5.57 -2.47
N LYS A 430 -15.05 -6.07 -3.63
CA LYS A 430 -16.11 -5.43 -4.42
C LYS A 430 -17.45 -5.43 -3.69
N ARG A 431 -17.82 -6.54 -3.03
CA ARG A 431 -19.10 -6.68 -2.32
C ARG A 431 -19.07 -6.05 -0.92
N TYR A 432 -17.92 -6.15 -0.25
CA TYR A 432 -17.69 -5.71 1.12
C TYR A 432 -16.42 -4.85 1.17
N PRO A 433 -16.53 -3.54 0.84
CA PRO A 433 -15.37 -2.66 0.68
C PRO A 433 -14.46 -2.57 1.92
N GLU A 434 -15.01 -2.83 3.10
CA GLU A 434 -14.27 -2.84 4.36
C GLU A 434 -13.46 -4.12 4.58
N MET A 435 -13.80 -5.23 3.89
CA MET A 435 -13.13 -6.53 4.06
C MET A 435 -12.02 -6.75 3.03
N SER A 436 -11.08 -7.60 3.37
CA SER A 436 -10.08 -8.11 2.44
C SER A 436 -9.70 -9.56 2.75
N LEU A 437 -9.15 -10.25 1.75
CA LEU A 437 -8.57 -11.58 1.89
C LEU A 437 -7.06 -11.49 1.67
N SER A 438 -6.29 -11.81 2.70
CA SER A 438 -4.83 -11.92 2.62
C SER A 438 -4.45 -13.37 2.35
N SER A 439 -3.75 -13.63 1.26
CA SER A 439 -3.29 -14.98 0.90
C SER A 439 -1.76 -15.09 1.00
N ALA A 440 -1.28 -16.08 1.76
CA ALA A 440 0.15 -16.40 1.89
C ALA A 440 0.43 -17.82 1.39
N HIS A 441 1.38 -17.94 0.48
CA HIS A 441 1.68 -19.16 -0.26
C HIS A 441 2.79 -19.96 0.43
N VAL A 442 2.40 -21.01 1.17
CA VAL A 442 3.34 -21.87 1.93
C VAL A 442 3.18 -23.38 1.59
N GLY A 443 2.27 -23.68 0.65
CA GLY A 443 1.86 -25.05 0.32
C GLY A 443 0.86 -25.62 1.30
N SER A 444 0.20 -26.74 0.90
CA SER A 444 -0.90 -27.34 1.66
C SER A 444 -0.52 -27.77 3.08
N MET A 445 0.64 -28.44 3.24
CA MET A 445 1.13 -28.85 4.56
C MET A 445 1.42 -27.66 5.48
N GLY A 446 2.05 -26.61 4.92
CA GLY A 446 2.31 -25.36 5.64
C GLY A 446 1.01 -24.69 6.10
N GLY A 447 -0.05 -24.76 5.28
CA GLY A 447 -1.39 -24.27 5.61
C GLY A 447 -2.01 -24.99 6.78
N LEU A 448 -2.01 -26.34 6.76
CA LEU A 448 -2.51 -27.14 7.89
C LEU A 448 -1.78 -26.85 9.20
N LEU A 449 -0.45 -26.67 9.13
CA LEU A 449 0.34 -26.31 10.29
C LEU A 449 0.04 -24.89 10.78
N ALA A 450 -0.24 -23.95 9.89
CA ALA A 450 -0.67 -22.60 10.26
C ALA A 450 -2.03 -22.60 10.97
N VAL A 451 -3.01 -23.37 10.46
CA VAL A 451 -4.30 -23.60 11.13
C VAL A 451 -4.08 -24.24 12.50
N LYS A 452 -3.22 -25.29 12.61
CA LYS A 452 -2.89 -25.91 13.88
C LYS A 452 -2.40 -24.92 14.92
N ARG A 453 -1.57 -23.97 14.50
CA ARG A 453 -0.97 -22.96 15.38
C ARG A 453 -1.86 -21.75 15.65
N GLY A 454 -3.05 -21.66 15.02
CA GLY A 454 -3.93 -20.49 15.15
C GLY A 454 -3.38 -19.25 14.45
N GLU A 455 -2.71 -19.42 13.31
CA GLU A 455 -2.08 -18.35 12.52
C GLU A 455 -2.87 -17.99 11.27
N ALA A 456 -3.95 -18.72 10.98
CA ALA A 456 -4.81 -18.52 9.81
C ALA A 456 -6.27 -18.76 10.14
N HIS A 457 -7.16 -18.01 9.50
CA HIS A 457 -8.61 -18.24 9.53
C HIS A 457 -9.01 -19.42 8.65
N LEU A 458 -8.28 -19.62 7.55
CA LEU A 458 -8.51 -20.74 6.62
C LEU A 458 -7.20 -21.11 5.92
N ALA A 459 -7.15 -22.35 5.43
CA ALA A 459 -6.03 -22.81 4.62
C ALA A 459 -6.51 -23.48 3.35
N GLY A 460 -5.92 -23.12 2.20
CA GLY A 460 -6.14 -23.83 0.94
C GLY A 460 -5.28 -25.10 0.87
N THR A 461 -5.91 -26.25 0.62
CA THR A 461 -5.23 -27.56 0.63
C THR A 461 -5.72 -28.48 -0.49
N HIS A 462 -4.81 -29.35 -0.96
CA HIS A 462 -5.08 -30.37 -1.98
C HIS A 462 -4.16 -31.58 -1.80
N LEU A 463 -4.11 -32.14 -0.58
CA LEU A 463 -3.26 -33.26 -0.22
C LEU A 463 -3.97 -34.60 -0.53
N LEU A 464 -3.40 -35.37 -1.41
CA LEU A 464 -3.86 -36.72 -1.72
C LEU A 464 -3.22 -37.72 -0.74
N ASP A 465 -4.05 -38.47 -0.02
CA ASP A 465 -3.60 -39.62 0.75
C ASP A 465 -3.46 -40.82 -0.16
N GLU A 466 -2.29 -41.42 -0.20
CA GLU A 466 -1.95 -42.47 -1.15
C GLU A 466 -2.63 -43.80 -0.82
N GLU A 467 -2.86 -44.06 0.47
CA GLU A 467 -3.45 -45.33 0.91
C GLU A 467 -4.96 -45.36 0.67
N SER A 468 -5.66 -44.29 1.01
CA SER A 468 -7.11 -44.20 0.87
C SER A 468 -7.59 -43.66 -0.47
N GLY A 469 -6.71 -42.93 -1.20
CA GLY A 469 -7.10 -42.17 -2.39
C GLY A 469 -7.93 -40.93 -2.08
N GLU A 470 -8.10 -40.56 -0.80
CA GLU A 470 -8.93 -39.45 -0.35
C GLU A 470 -8.13 -38.15 -0.23
N TYR A 471 -8.76 -37.03 -0.63
CA TYR A 471 -8.14 -35.72 -0.49
C TYR A 471 -8.41 -35.10 0.88
N ASN A 472 -7.37 -34.51 1.49
CA ASN A 472 -7.36 -33.62 2.64
C ASN A 472 -7.84 -34.23 3.98
N VAL A 473 -8.93 -35.01 4.02
CA VAL A 473 -9.54 -35.54 5.24
C VAL A 473 -8.58 -36.35 6.10
N PRO A 474 -7.78 -37.32 5.56
CA PRO A 474 -6.82 -38.08 6.35
C PRO A 474 -5.75 -37.20 7.00
N PHE A 475 -5.31 -36.14 6.30
CA PHE A 475 -4.33 -35.19 6.82
C PHE A 475 -4.92 -34.31 7.92
N VAL A 476 -6.17 -33.85 7.76
CA VAL A 476 -6.87 -33.07 8.80
C VAL A 476 -7.01 -33.91 10.07
N ARG A 477 -7.49 -35.12 9.98
CA ARG A 477 -7.63 -36.03 11.13
C ARG A 477 -6.31 -36.30 11.85
N ARG A 478 -5.22 -36.47 11.09
CA ARG A 478 -3.90 -36.76 11.64
C ARG A 478 -3.21 -35.53 12.26
N LEU A 479 -3.34 -34.37 11.64
CA LEU A 479 -2.59 -33.16 12.03
C LEU A 479 -3.36 -32.25 12.97
N LEU A 480 -4.70 -32.28 12.93
CA LEU A 480 -5.61 -31.39 13.65
C LEU A 480 -6.62 -32.16 14.55
N PRO A 481 -6.19 -33.21 15.29
CA PRO A 481 -7.11 -34.06 16.05
C PRO A 481 -7.86 -33.32 17.16
N ASP A 482 -7.25 -32.23 17.67
CA ASP A 482 -7.77 -31.45 18.79
C ASP A 482 -8.55 -30.20 18.37
N ARG A 483 -8.81 -30.04 17.06
CA ARG A 483 -9.57 -28.89 16.52
C ARG A 483 -10.76 -29.36 15.70
N LYS A 484 -11.90 -28.74 15.93
CA LYS A 484 -13.08 -28.90 15.06
C LYS A 484 -12.83 -28.19 13.75
N ILE A 485 -12.88 -28.90 12.64
CA ILE A 485 -12.55 -28.42 11.30
C ILE A 485 -13.71 -28.65 10.34
N VAL A 486 -13.99 -27.65 9.52
CA VAL A 486 -14.90 -27.77 8.38
C VAL A 486 -14.06 -27.71 7.10
N LEU A 487 -14.21 -28.73 6.24
CA LEU A 487 -13.65 -28.69 4.87
C LEU A 487 -14.72 -28.22 3.91
N VAL A 488 -14.44 -27.16 3.17
CA VAL A 488 -15.34 -26.62 2.14
C VAL A 488 -14.64 -26.72 0.79
N ASN A 489 -15.28 -27.35 -0.19
CA ASN A 489 -14.72 -27.45 -1.53
C ASN A 489 -14.65 -26.06 -2.18
N LEU A 490 -13.46 -25.71 -2.71
CA LEU A 490 -13.30 -24.54 -3.53
C LEU A 490 -13.52 -24.89 -5.02
N VAL A 491 -12.69 -25.80 -5.56
CA VAL A 491 -12.76 -26.24 -6.95
C VAL A 491 -12.15 -27.64 -7.11
N TYR A 492 -12.46 -28.32 -8.21
CA TYR A 492 -11.58 -29.34 -8.76
C TYR A 492 -10.71 -28.75 -9.85
N ARG A 493 -9.44 -29.21 -9.95
CA ARG A 493 -8.46 -28.74 -10.93
C ARG A 493 -7.89 -29.92 -11.71
N GLN A 494 -7.49 -29.65 -12.94
CA GLN A 494 -6.76 -30.63 -13.72
C GLN A 494 -5.26 -30.39 -13.54
N GLN A 495 -4.55 -31.40 -13.04
CA GLN A 495 -3.09 -31.44 -12.92
C GLN A 495 -2.49 -32.25 -14.05
N GLY A 496 -1.31 -31.82 -14.54
CA GLY A 496 -0.64 -32.51 -15.63
C GLY A 496 0.72 -31.91 -15.94
N PHE A 497 1.39 -32.47 -16.95
CA PHE A 497 2.61 -31.92 -17.48
C PHE A 497 2.31 -30.65 -18.27
N VAL A 498 2.94 -29.55 -17.89
CA VAL A 498 3.03 -28.33 -18.66
C VAL A 498 4.21 -28.49 -19.63
N VAL A 499 3.98 -28.31 -20.92
CA VAL A 499 5.00 -28.49 -21.97
C VAL A 499 4.93 -27.32 -22.95
N GLN A 500 6.03 -27.06 -23.65
CA GLN A 500 6.04 -26.03 -24.69
C GLN A 500 5.03 -26.33 -25.78
N LYS A 501 4.60 -25.29 -26.51
CA LYS A 501 3.66 -25.38 -27.62
C LYS A 501 4.10 -26.42 -28.64
N GLY A 502 3.18 -27.31 -29.03
CA GLY A 502 3.47 -28.44 -29.93
C GLY A 502 4.16 -29.62 -29.26
N ASN A 503 4.42 -29.56 -27.94
CA ASN A 503 5.11 -30.61 -27.18
C ASN A 503 6.37 -31.17 -27.90
N PRO A 504 7.39 -30.34 -28.18
CA PRO A 504 8.52 -30.70 -29.04
C PRO A 504 9.36 -31.88 -28.53
N LYS A 505 9.25 -32.17 -27.22
CA LYS A 505 9.91 -33.33 -26.59
C LYS A 505 9.02 -34.58 -26.57
N GLY A 506 7.77 -34.51 -27.00
CA GLY A 506 6.83 -35.64 -27.00
C GLY A 506 6.64 -36.25 -25.61
N ILE A 507 6.54 -35.41 -24.57
CA ILE A 507 6.35 -35.83 -23.18
C ILE A 507 4.88 -36.16 -22.97
N THR A 508 4.58 -37.45 -22.69
CA THR A 508 3.19 -37.93 -22.53
C THR A 508 2.97 -38.77 -21.28
N VAL A 509 4.04 -39.38 -20.77
CA VAL A 509 3.98 -40.26 -19.57
C VAL A 509 5.13 -39.94 -18.62
N VAL A 510 5.02 -40.40 -17.39
CA VAL A 510 5.99 -40.11 -16.30
C VAL A 510 7.39 -40.69 -16.65
N GLN A 511 7.45 -41.79 -17.37
CA GLN A 511 8.70 -42.41 -17.81
C GLN A 511 9.52 -41.51 -18.73
N ASP A 512 8.88 -40.57 -19.45
CA ASP A 512 9.59 -39.61 -20.32
C ASP A 512 10.53 -38.69 -19.53
N LEU A 513 10.29 -38.51 -18.24
CA LEU A 513 11.11 -37.68 -17.33
C LEU A 513 12.52 -38.29 -17.11
N CYS A 514 12.70 -39.60 -17.36
CA CYS A 514 14.00 -40.28 -17.27
C CYS A 514 14.93 -40.01 -18.46
N ARG A 515 14.42 -39.41 -19.53
CA ARG A 515 15.18 -39.16 -20.76
C ARG A 515 16.24 -38.10 -20.51
N LYS A 516 17.44 -38.34 -21.06
CA LYS A 516 18.58 -37.41 -20.87
C LYS A 516 18.39 -36.03 -21.52
N ASP A 517 17.52 -35.96 -22.53
CA ASP A 517 17.18 -34.72 -23.25
C ASP A 517 16.01 -33.95 -22.61
N VAL A 518 15.43 -34.46 -21.51
CA VAL A 518 14.33 -33.81 -20.77
C VAL A 518 14.85 -33.21 -19.46
N THR A 519 14.55 -31.94 -19.24
CA THR A 519 14.82 -31.23 -18.00
C THR A 519 13.49 -30.90 -17.30
N PHE A 520 13.34 -31.38 -16.09
CA PHE A 520 12.16 -31.21 -15.28
C PHE A 520 12.31 -30.04 -14.30
N ILE A 521 11.21 -29.37 -13.97
CA ILE A 521 11.08 -28.42 -12.85
C ILE A 521 10.00 -28.90 -11.91
N ASN A 522 10.33 -28.97 -10.63
CA ASN A 522 9.42 -29.50 -9.62
C ASN A 522 8.73 -28.40 -8.84
N ARG A 523 7.74 -28.78 -8.05
CA ARG A 523 7.15 -27.92 -7.02
C ARG A 523 7.89 -28.12 -5.69
N GLN A 524 7.85 -27.09 -4.82
CA GLN A 524 8.49 -27.13 -3.49
C GLN A 524 8.01 -28.34 -2.66
N LYS A 525 8.91 -28.84 -1.81
CA LYS A 525 8.60 -29.91 -0.84
C LYS A 525 7.40 -29.53 0.03
N GLY A 526 6.48 -30.47 0.23
CA GLY A 526 5.24 -30.26 0.99
C GLY A 526 4.07 -29.64 0.22
N SER A 527 4.22 -29.38 -1.09
CA SER A 527 3.06 -29.07 -1.95
C SER A 527 2.32 -30.33 -2.37
N GLY A 528 0.99 -30.25 -2.52
CA GLY A 528 0.19 -31.39 -3.00
C GLY A 528 0.62 -31.87 -4.39
N THR A 529 1.00 -30.96 -5.27
CA THR A 529 1.54 -31.32 -6.61
C THR A 529 2.84 -32.09 -6.53
N ARG A 530 3.72 -31.77 -5.54
CA ARG A 530 4.95 -32.53 -5.33
C ARG A 530 4.61 -33.96 -4.86
N LEU A 531 3.69 -34.11 -3.91
CA LEU A 531 3.23 -35.44 -3.47
C LEU A 531 2.61 -36.23 -4.61
N LEU A 532 1.79 -35.59 -5.44
CA LEU A 532 1.21 -36.22 -6.64
C LEU A 532 2.31 -36.68 -7.62
N THR A 533 3.32 -35.84 -7.88
CA THR A 533 4.45 -36.15 -8.75
C THR A 533 5.23 -37.36 -8.20
N ASP A 534 5.56 -37.33 -6.91
CA ASP A 534 6.32 -38.39 -6.25
C ASP A 534 5.57 -39.73 -6.24
N LYS A 535 4.23 -39.69 -6.08
CA LYS A 535 3.35 -40.84 -6.22
C LYS A 535 3.45 -41.44 -7.63
N HIS A 536 3.26 -40.63 -8.67
CA HIS A 536 3.31 -41.09 -10.05
C HIS A 536 4.68 -41.65 -10.46
N LEU A 537 5.78 -41.04 -9.99
CA LEU A 537 7.12 -41.56 -10.19
C LEU A 537 7.26 -42.96 -9.56
N ARG A 538 6.79 -43.14 -8.34
CA ARG A 538 6.84 -44.42 -7.62
C ARG A 538 5.98 -45.50 -8.30
N GLU A 539 4.73 -45.18 -8.65
CA GLU A 539 3.83 -46.09 -9.34
C GLU A 539 4.37 -46.52 -10.70
N SER A 540 5.14 -45.63 -11.36
CA SER A 540 5.77 -45.89 -12.63
C SER A 540 7.15 -46.56 -12.52
N GLY A 541 7.63 -46.84 -11.30
CA GLY A 541 8.95 -47.44 -11.06
C GLY A 541 10.13 -46.53 -11.40
N VAL A 542 9.91 -45.19 -11.40
CA VAL A 542 10.93 -44.20 -11.76
C VAL A 542 11.61 -43.72 -10.48
N ASP A 543 12.94 -43.90 -10.42
CA ASP A 543 13.75 -43.32 -9.34
C ASP A 543 13.88 -41.79 -9.55
N PRO A 544 13.48 -40.96 -8.58
CA PRO A 544 13.64 -39.52 -8.65
C PRO A 544 15.07 -39.05 -8.93
N ALA A 545 16.08 -39.82 -8.54
CA ALA A 545 17.49 -39.49 -8.76
C ALA A 545 17.90 -39.48 -10.26
N VAL A 546 17.17 -40.18 -11.13
CA VAL A 546 17.44 -40.14 -12.57
C VAL A 546 16.73 -39.02 -13.31
N VAL A 547 15.79 -38.34 -12.65
CA VAL A 547 15.02 -37.23 -13.24
C VAL A 547 15.84 -35.94 -13.14
N ARG A 548 16.35 -35.50 -14.32
CA ARG A 548 17.15 -34.28 -14.38
C ARG A 548 16.34 -33.05 -13.99
N GLY A 549 16.75 -32.37 -12.93
CA GLY A 549 16.08 -31.18 -12.43
C GLY A 549 15.04 -31.44 -11.34
N TYR A 550 14.91 -32.68 -10.84
CA TYR A 550 13.98 -33.03 -9.77
C TYR A 550 14.14 -32.20 -8.50
N GLU A 551 15.36 -31.77 -8.15
CA GLU A 551 15.64 -30.91 -6.97
C GLU A 551 15.46 -29.41 -7.27
N ARG A 552 15.19 -29.02 -8.51
CA ARG A 552 14.88 -27.64 -8.87
C ARG A 552 13.41 -27.37 -8.55
N GLU A 553 13.14 -26.36 -7.72
CA GLU A 553 11.82 -26.12 -7.17
C GLU A 553 11.25 -24.75 -7.54
N GLU A 554 9.96 -24.73 -7.87
CA GLU A 554 9.15 -23.52 -8.01
C GLU A 554 8.01 -23.49 -7.00
N TYR A 555 7.68 -22.29 -6.51
CA TYR A 555 6.71 -22.11 -5.42
C TYR A 555 5.26 -21.96 -5.87
N THR A 556 5.01 -21.73 -7.17
CA THR A 556 3.68 -21.55 -7.75
C THR A 556 3.52 -22.37 -9.03
N HIS A 557 2.28 -22.65 -9.43
CA HIS A 557 2.01 -23.27 -10.72
C HIS A 557 2.44 -22.37 -11.89
N MET A 558 2.24 -21.04 -11.73
CA MET A 558 2.71 -20.06 -12.72
C MET A 558 4.24 -20.04 -12.83
N GLY A 559 4.98 -20.24 -11.72
CA GLY A 559 6.45 -20.37 -11.74
C GLY A 559 6.90 -21.57 -12.56
N VAL A 560 6.24 -22.72 -12.40
CA VAL A 560 6.50 -23.91 -13.24
C VAL A 560 6.23 -23.60 -14.73
N ALA A 561 5.07 -23.02 -15.04
CA ALA A 561 4.72 -22.67 -16.41
C ALA A 561 5.68 -21.64 -17.00
N SER A 562 6.12 -20.64 -16.22
CA SER A 562 7.11 -19.63 -16.64
C SER A 562 8.48 -20.27 -16.91
N ALA A 563 8.91 -21.26 -16.11
CA ALA A 563 10.15 -21.98 -16.34
C ALA A 563 10.12 -22.78 -17.66
N VAL A 564 8.96 -23.34 -18.00
CA VAL A 564 8.75 -24.05 -19.29
C VAL A 564 8.68 -23.07 -20.45
N ALA A 565 7.91 -21.97 -20.32
CA ALA A 565 7.82 -20.94 -21.35
C ALA A 565 9.18 -20.30 -21.66
N GLY A 566 9.97 -20.03 -20.63
CA GLY A 566 11.33 -19.47 -20.74
C GLY A 566 12.41 -20.47 -21.11
N GLY A 567 12.07 -21.75 -21.38
CA GLY A 567 13.02 -22.78 -21.83
C GLY A 567 14.05 -23.20 -20.77
N THR A 568 13.88 -22.82 -19.49
CA THR A 568 14.76 -23.26 -18.40
C THR A 568 14.43 -24.68 -17.91
N ALA A 569 13.26 -25.19 -18.27
CA ALA A 569 12.82 -26.57 -18.14
C ALA A 569 12.00 -26.96 -19.38
N ASP A 570 12.01 -28.26 -19.71
CA ASP A 570 11.19 -28.81 -20.82
C ASP A 570 9.77 -29.12 -20.33
N THR A 571 9.62 -29.46 -19.04
CA THR A 571 8.34 -29.78 -18.43
C THR A 571 8.37 -29.63 -16.90
N GLY A 572 7.20 -29.53 -16.32
CA GLY A 572 6.93 -29.62 -14.89
C GLY A 572 5.47 -29.96 -14.65
N VAL A 573 5.12 -30.43 -13.45
CA VAL A 573 3.72 -30.71 -13.11
C VAL A 573 3.05 -29.42 -12.59
N GLY A 574 1.95 -29.05 -13.25
CA GLY A 574 1.18 -27.86 -12.92
C GLY A 574 -0.31 -28.04 -13.16
N ILE A 575 -1.09 -26.97 -13.02
CA ILE A 575 -2.52 -26.93 -13.34
C ILE A 575 -2.75 -26.44 -14.79
N LEU A 576 -3.80 -26.91 -15.43
CA LEU A 576 -4.14 -26.52 -16.82
C LEU A 576 -4.26 -24.99 -16.99
N THR A 577 -4.83 -24.29 -16.02
CA THR A 577 -4.96 -22.82 -16.06
C THR A 577 -3.61 -22.11 -16.20
N ALA A 578 -2.54 -22.64 -15.58
CA ALA A 578 -1.20 -22.04 -15.70
C ALA A 578 -0.59 -22.27 -17.09
N ALA A 579 -0.87 -23.40 -17.73
CA ALA A 579 -0.46 -23.66 -19.11
C ALA A 579 -1.20 -22.73 -20.09
N ILE A 580 -2.52 -22.60 -19.95
CA ILE A 580 -3.35 -21.69 -20.78
C ILE A 580 -2.86 -20.25 -20.69
N ALA A 581 -2.57 -19.77 -19.47
CA ALA A 581 -2.15 -18.38 -19.24
C ALA A 581 -0.85 -17.98 -19.96
N LEU A 582 0.01 -18.95 -20.31
CA LEU A 582 1.29 -18.71 -20.98
C LEU A 582 1.35 -19.34 -22.38
N ASP A 583 0.19 -19.68 -22.98
CA ASP A 583 0.06 -20.32 -24.29
C ASP A 583 0.91 -21.59 -24.44
N LEU A 584 0.94 -22.42 -23.40
CA LEU A 584 1.63 -23.70 -23.34
C LEU A 584 0.66 -24.86 -23.57
N ASP A 585 1.19 -26.00 -24.01
CA ASP A 585 0.43 -27.24 -24.12
C ASP A 585 0.42 -27.99 -22.79
N PHE A 586 -0.54 -28.88 -22.64
CA PHE A 586 -0.81 -29.57 -21.38
C PHE A 586 -1.12 -31.04 -21.58
N VAL A 587 -0.50 -31.92 -20.81
CA VAL A 587 -0.74 -33.37 -20.80
C VAL A 587 -1.38 -33.74 -19.47
N PRO A 588 -2.67 -34.12 -19.43
CA PRO A 588 -3.38 -34.40 -18.17
C PRO A 588 -2.81 -35.60 -17.42
N LEU A 589 -2.67 -35.51 -16.10
CA LEU A 589 -2.27 -36.60 -15.21
C LEU A 589 -3.35 -36.98 -14.20
N ALA A 590 -3.96 -35.99 -13.53
CA ALA A 590 -4.89 -36.24 -12.44
C ALA A 590 -5.92 -35.13 -12.29
N ARG A 591 -7.11 -35.49 -11.76
CA ARG A 591 -8.10 -34.57 -11.22
C ARG A 591 -7.83 -34.36 -9.75
N GLU A 592 -7.67 -33.13 -9.31
CA GLU A 592 -7.29 -32.75 -7.96
C GLU A 592 -8.43 -32.00 -7.27
N ARG A 593 -8.73 -32.36 -6.01
CA ARG A 593 -9.69 -31.64 -5.18
C ARG A 593 -8.97 -30.59 -4.33
N TYR A 594 -9.36 -29.32 -4.49
CA TYR A 594 -8.86 -28.22 -3.71
C TYR A 594 -9.94 -27.73 -2.73
N ASP A 595 -9.65 -27.82 -1.43
CA ASP A 595 -10.58 -27.45 -0.36
C ASP A 595 -10.00 -26.36 0.52
N PHE A 596 -10.90 -25.60 1.16
CA PHE A 596 -10.58 -24.79 2.33
C PHE A 596 -10.70 -25.62 3.60
N VAL A 597 -9.67 -25.56 4.44
CA VAL A 597 -9.66 -26.08 5.81
C VAL A 597 -9.94 -24.91 6.73
N ILE A 598 -11.06 -24.92 7.42
CA ILE A 598 -11.56 -23.81 8.23
C ILE A 598 -11.83 -24.33 9.64
N PRO A 599 -11.18 -23.76 10.70
CA PRO A 599 -11.59 -24.02 12.08
C PRO A 599 -13.05 -23.60 12.30
N LEU A 600 -13.81 -24.43 13.02
CA LEU A 600 -15.24 -24.18 13.26
C LEU A 600 -15.49 -22.80 13.90
N GLU A 601 -14.61 -22.37 14.80
CA GLU A 601 -14.65 -21.06 15.45
C GLU A 601 -14.61 -19.88 14.46
N PHE A 602 -13.98 -20.05 13.29
CA PHE A 602 -13.95 -19.05 12.23
C PHE A 602 -15.02 -19.29 11.17
N TYR A 603 -15.44 -20.55 10.98
CA TYR A 603 -16.49 -20.92 10.01
C TYR A 603 -17.81 -20.20 10.29
N GLU A 604 -18.16 -20.02 11.57
CA GLU A 604 -19.39 -19.38 12.03
C GLU A 604 -19.30 -17.84 12.10
N THR A 605 -18.17 -17.24 11.71
CA THR A 605 -18.02 -15.79 11.73
C THR A 605 -18.68 -15.14 10.52
N GLU A 606 -19.24 -13.93 10.70
CA GLU A 606 -19.83 -13.12 9.62
C GLU A 606 -18.88 -12.96 8.43
N GLY A 607 -17.59 -12.73 8.70
CA GLY A 607 -16.57 -12.56 7.66
C GLY A 607 -16.39 -13.81 6.80
N MET A 608 -16.41 -14.99 7.41
CA MET A 608 -16.31 -16.26 6.70
C MET A 608 -17.61 -16.59 5.94
N GLU A 609 -18.76 -16.31 6.54
CA GLU A 609 -20.06 -16.48 5.89
C GLU A 609 -20.14 -15.65 4.60
N ARG A 610 -19.71 -14.39 4.65
CA ARG A 610 -19.62 -13.50 3.47
C ARG A 610 -18.71 -14.05 2.39
N LEU A 611 -17.53 -14.58 2.77
CA LEU A 611 -16.59 -15.21 1.85
C LEU A 611 -17.20 -16.45 1.19
N LEU A 612 -17.78 -17.34 1.98
CA LEU A 612 -18.40 -18.59 1.51
C LEU A 612 -19.68 -18.33 0.69
N GLY A 613 -20.40 -17.25 0.99
CA GLY A 613 -21.54 -16.78 0.19
C GLY A 613 -21.14 -16.47 -1.26
N ILE A 614 -19.96 -15.89 -1.47
CA ILE A 614 -19.43 -15.66 -2.82
C ILE A 614 -19.19 -17.00 -3.53
N LEU A 615 -18.63 -18.01 -2.87
CA LEU A 615 -18.41 -19.33 -3.45
C LEU A 615 -19.73 -20.01 -3.87
N ARG A 616 -20.73 -19.93 -3.02
CA ARG A 616 -22.00 -20.63 -3.20
C ARG A 616 -22.88 -19.97 -4.27
N GLU A 617 -22.96 -18.65 -4.26
CA GLU A 617 -24.03 -17.91 -4.93
C GLU A 617 -23.56 -17.02 -6.08
N ASP A 618 -22.28 -16.56 -6.08
CA ASP A 618 -21.81 -15.56 -7.02
C ASP A 618 -21.60 -16.13 -8.44
N GLN A 619 -22.50 -15.77 -9.35
CA GLN A 619 -22.40 -16.18 -10.76
C GLN A 619 -21.20 -15.53 -11.47
N ALA A 620 -20.78 -14.31 -11.06
CA ALA A 620 -19.61 -13.67 -11.66
C ALA A 620 -18.33 -14.43 -11.30
N PHE A 621 -18.21 -14.92 -10.05
CA PHE A 621 -17.11 -15.79 -9.65
C PHE A 621 -17.01 -17.04 -10.51
N LYS A 622 -18.15 -17.75 -10.66
CA LYS A 622 -18.24 -18.97 -11.46
C LYS A 622 -17.91 -18.72 -12.93
N SER A 623 -18.45 -17.64 -13.52
CA SER A 623 -18.17 -17.28 -14.92
C SER A 623 -16.70 -16.94 -15.17
N ILE A 624 -16.04 -16.23 -14.25
CA ILE A 624 -14.61 -15.91 -14.38
C ILE A 624 -13.78 -17.20 -14.33
N LEU A 625 -14.05 -18.11 -13.38
CA LEU A 625 -13.34 -19.38 -13.27
C LEU A 625 -13.54 -20.25 -14.52
N GLN A 626 -14.76 -20.28 -15.05
CA GLN A 626 -15.05 -20.99 -16.30
C GLN A 626 -14.25 -20.43 -17.49
N GLY A 627 -14.13 -19.09 -17.56
CA GLY A 627 -13.36 -18.40 -18.59
C GLY A 627 -11.85 -18.66 -18.50
N LEU A 628 -11.30 -18.90 -17.31
CA LEU A 628 -9.90 -19.28 -17.13
C LEU A 628 -9.58 -20.70 -17.62
N GLY A 629 -10.57 -21.59 -17.67
CA GLY A 629 -10.41 -22.99 -18.03
C GLY A 629 -9.74 -23.83 -16.93
N GLY A 630 -9.93 -25.15 -17.02
CA GLY A 630 -9.27 -26.11 -16.11
C GLY A 630 -9.87 -26.23 -14.70
N TYR A 631 -10.94 -25.52 -14.42
CA TYR A 631 -11.70 -25.59 -13.16
C TYR A 631 -13.03 -26.31 -13.34
N GLU A 632 -13.34 -27.22 -12.41
CA GLU A 632 -14.64 -27.85 -12.27
C GLU A 632 -15.26 -27.44 -10.92
N MET A 633 -16.50 -27.00 -10.95
CA MET A 633 -17.20 -26.34 -9.83
C MET A 633 -18.38 -27.15 -9.28
N SER A 634 -18.43 -28.45 -9.55
CA SER A 634 -19.59 -29.31 -9.21
C SER A 634 -19.96 -29.31 -7.72
N ASP A 635 -18.97 -29.22 -6.82
CA ASP A 635 -19.17 -29.22 -5.37
C ASP A 635 -18.74 -27.88 -4.72
N MET A 636 -18.55 -26.81 -5.50
CA MET A 636 -18.10 -25.52 -4.99
C MET A 636 -18.96 -25.00 -3.84
N GLY A 637 -18.32 -24.65 -2.71
CA GLY A 637 -18.99 -24.17 -1.51
C GLY A 637 -19.68 -25.25 -0.66
N ARG A 638 -19.63 -26.53 -1.08
CA ARG A 638 -20.15 -27.66 -0.32
C ARG A 638 -19.21 -28.05 0.81
N VAL A 639 -19.78 -28.39 1.96
CA VAL A 639 -19.05 -29.00 3.08
C VAL A 639 -18.72 -30.46 2.71
N MET A 640 -17.43 -30.78 2.66
CA MET A 640 -16.90 -32.08 2.32
C MET A 640 -16.60 -32.94 3.55
N TYR A 641 -16.37 -32.29 4.70
CA TYR A 641 -16.09 -32.93 5.98
C TYR A 641 -16.32 -31.92 7.12
N GLU A 642 -16.85 -32.45 8.22
CA GLU A 642 -16.98 -31.74 9.50
C GLU A 642 -16.59 -32.71 10.62
N GLY A 643 -15.67 -32.28 11.50
CA GLY A 643 -15.17 -33.14 12.57
C GLY A 643 -14.25 -32.46 13.56
#